data_2d39783809c02acbdf8011265a2ef776
#
_entry.id   2d39783809c02acbdf8011265a2ef776
#
_cell.length_a   1.000
_cell.length_b   1.000
_cell.length_c   1.000
_cell.angle_alpha   90.00
_cell.angle_beta   90.00
_cell.angle_gamma   90.00
#
_symmetry.space_group_name_H-M   'P 1'
#
loop_
_entity.id
_entity.type
_entity.pdbx_description
1 polymer ?
#
loop_
_entity_poly.entity_id
_entity_poly.type
_entity_poly.pdbx_seq_one_letter_code
_entity_poly.pdbx_strand_id
1 'polypeptide(L)'
;IQREQADLIATHFPKLNRCLTGYDLAHIRDDRGRFNLNSILCGSEGTLALVAEAKLNVLPIPKYSALVNVRYSSFDFALRDAHELIRFGAASIETIDSKVLGLAQDDVVWDSVQQYFPDDDGHRAKGVNLVEFVGDTELEVETAVRRLTDALASVGSSRGRRGFSVARGESEVNAIWDMRKKSVGLLGNMEGDRRPIPFVEDTAVPPENLADYIAEFRAALDARELAYGMFGHVDAGVLHVRPAIDMKDPAQEILIREITEDVVRITKKYGGLLWGEHGKGVRSEFSPRFFGPLYQTLQSIKAAFDPRNQLNPGKIAAPEGGQLLTIDGLTTRGQLDRTIPRSVRTAYDEALHCNGNGACFTWDPDEAMCPSYKATRDRRHSPKGRASLTREWLRQLAALGVDPAAEAGTLRNTSGWRNFPTKLRNTWAREPDFSHAVKDAMGGCLACKSCSGQCPIKVDVPTFRAKFLELYYSRYLRPARDHLVGSLEDMLPAMGQVRGLYNFFLTSSLGRAAMRMIGLVHSPSFSPISLRRELATRGISEATRETLATLSLEERARSVVLVQDAFTSWYETNVVLAVIDLMQTIGFRPFVAPFYPNGKPLHVHGFLGSFVRVASRNAAMLRELALTGVELVGVDASMTLTYRSEYDMLPEADRPPPVLLLQEWLYRHRDSIPKAKASGEYLLLPHCSERSLAVSTLRDWQVAFAAAGATLRVLPSGCCGMAGTYGHEVEHRATSERIYGMSWGPHVARWAQSGRLLATGYSCRSQTKIVDGQLLAHPAHALLTYLRRASATRKVLATADRLD
;
A
#
# COMPACT_ATOMS: atom_id res chain seq x y z
N ILE A 1 44.97 -20.86 8.78
CA ILE A 1 44.07 -21.01 7.64
C ILE A 1 44.64 -20.26 6.44
N GLN A 2 44.67 -18.93 6.42
CA GLN A 2 45.03 -18.16 5.24
C GLN A 2 46.45 -18.47 4.69
N ARG A 3 47.44 -18.71 5.54
CA ARG A 3 48.81 -19.04 5.09
C ARG A 3 48.93 -20.49 4.59
N GLU A 4 48.30 -21.42 5.27
CA GLU A 4 48.41 -22.86 4.99
C GLU A 4 47.49 -23.31 3.88
N GLN A 5 46.41 -22.56 3.61
CA GLN A 5 45.36 -22.88 2.64
C GLN A 5 45.23 -21.80 1.55
N ALA A 6 46.23 -20.97 1.32
CA ALA A 6 46.19 -19.85 0.37
C ALA A 6 45.80 -20.30 -1.03
N ASP A 7 46.43 -21.36 -1.55
CA ASP A 7 46.13 -21.90 -2.88
C ASP A 7 44.74 -22.51 -2.95
N LEU A 8 44.29 -23.13 -1.88
CA LEU A 8 42.95 -23.71 -1.81
C LEU A 8 41.87 -22.62 -1.81
N ILE A 9 42.11 -21.53 -1.05
CA ILE A 9 41.24 -20.35 -1.03
C ILE A 9 41.22 -19.69 -2.43
N ALA A 10 42.38 -19.46 -3.04
CA ALA A 10 42.47 -18.85 -4.36
C ALA A 10 41.79 -19.67 -5.46
N THR A 11 41.75 -21.00 -5.30
CA THR A 11 41.13 -21.92 -6.28
C THR A 11 39.61 -22.04 -6.10
N HIS A 12 39.12 -22.10 -4.87
CA HIS A 12 37.72 -22.46 -4.57
C HIS A 12 36.88 -21.26 -4.09
N PHE A 13 37.50 -20.15 -3.66
CA PHE A 13 36.74 -19.01 -3.19
C PHE A 13 36.19 -18.19 -4.37
N PRO A 14 34.90 -17.80 -4.35
CA PRO A 14 34.30 -17.09 -5.48
C PRO A 14 34.99 -15.77 -5.80
N LYS A 15 35.18 -15.48 -7.09
CA LYS A 15 35.75 -14.23 -7.61
C LYS A 15 34.64 -13.39 -8.26
N LEU A 16 33.65 -12.99 -7.46
CA LEU A 16 32.48 -12.24 -7.87
C LEU A 16 32.45 -10.88 -7.16
N ASN A 17 31.93 -9.84 -7.83
CA ASN A 17 31.77 -8.52 -7.24
C ASN A 17 30.84 -8.50 -6.03
N ARG A 18 29.76 -9.30 -6.10
CA ARG A 18 28.86 -9.55 -4.96
C ARG A 18 28.80 -11.05 -4.71
N CYS A 19 29.27 -11.45 -3.54
CA CYS A 19 29.20 -12.82 -3.11
C CYS A 19 29.18 -12.91 -1.59
N LEU A 20 28.05 -13.37 -1.02
CA LEU A 20 27.93 -13.57 0.41
C LEU A 20 28.33 -15.00 0.78
N THR A 21 29.59 -15.22 1.03
CA THR A 21 30.14 -16.55 1.29
C THR A 21 29.89 -17.07 2.72
N GLY A 22 29.38 -16.24 3.60
CA GLY A 22 29.27 -16.52 5.03
C GLY A 22 30.56 -16.13 5.74
N TYR A 23 31.45 -17.11 6.00
CA TYR A 23 32.78 -16.81 6.54
C TYR A 23 33.72 -16.47 5.41
N ASP A 24 34.09 -15.20 5.29
CA ASP A 24 34.94 -14.72 4.21
C ASP A 24 36.42 -15.05 4.46
N LEU A 25 36.84 -16.16 3.91
CA LEU A 25 38.20 -16.65 4.07
C LEU A 25 39.24 -15.85 3.25
N ALA A 26 38.80 -15.19 2.18
CA ALA A 26 39.68 -14.44 1.31
C ALA A 26 40.22 -13.16 1.99
N HIS A 27 39.41 -12.54 2.85
CA HIS A 27 39.70 -11.26 3.47
C HIS A 27 40.00 -11.34 4.97
N ILE A 28 40.44 -12.50 5.49
CA ILE A 28 40.92 -12.65 6.89
C ILE A 28 42.07 -11.68 7.18
N ARG A 29 42.82 -11.28 6.17
CA ARG A 29 43.79 -10.19 6.25
C ARG A 29 43.42 -9.13 5.21
N ASP A 30 43.58 -7.87 5.61
CA ASP A 30 43.44 -6.74 4.70
C ASP A 30 44.65 -6.62 3.77
N ASP A 31 44.60 -5.68 2.81
CA ASP A 31 45.71 -5.41 1.83
C ASP A 31 47.04 -5.03 2.49
N ARG A 32 47.01 -4.64 3.76
CA ARG A 32 48.18 -4.33 4.59
C ARG A 32 48.69 -5.52 5.40
N GLY A 33 48.08 -6.70 5.21
CA GLY A 33 48.43 -7.92 5.92
C GLY A 33 47.93 -7.98 7.37
N ARG A 34 47.09 -7.03 7.83
CA ARG A 34 46.57 -7.03 9.20
C ARG A 34 45.41 -8.01 9.30
N PHE A 35 45.34 -8.73 10.43
CA PHE A 35 44.25 -9.67 10.73
C PHE A 35 42.92 -8.93 10.90
N ASN A 36 41.89 -9.41 10.20
CA ASN A 36 40.54 -8.83 10.18
C ASN A 36 39.51 -9.90 10.52
N LEU A 37 39.13 -10.00 11.81
CA LEU A 37 38.11 -10.95 12.27
C LEU A 37 36.70 -10.58 11.72
N ASN A 38 36.45 -9.33 11.41
CA ASN A 38 35.14 -8.91 10.88
C ASN A 38 34.81 -9.62 9.56
N SER A 39 35.78 -10.02 8.74
CA SER A 39 35.53 -10.79 7.51
C SER A 39 34.83 -12.13 7.79
N ILE A 40 35.08 -12.73 8.95
CA ILE A 40 34.44 -13.95 9.39
C ILE A 40 33.10 -13.67 10.07
N LEU A 41 33.02 -12.60 10.88
CA LEU A 41 31.82 -12.32 11.70
C LEU A 41 30.68 -11.66 10.89
N CYS A 42 31.01 -10.74 9.95
CA CYS A 42 30.00 -9.93 9.27
C CYS A 42 29.05 -10.74 8.37
N GLY A 43 29.49 -11.85 7.80
CA GLY A 43 28.64 -12.74 7.00
C GLY A 43 28.10 -13.96 7.74
N SER A 44 28.27 -14.04 9.05
CA SER A 44 28.07 -15.28 9.82
C SER A 44 26.60 -15.67 10.08
N GLU A 45 25.63 -14.87 9.73
CA GLU A 45 24.18 -15.15 9.92
C GLU A 45 23.84 -15.58 11.38
N GLY A 46 24.55 -15.04 12.38
CA GLY A 46 24.34 -15.39 13.78
C GLY A 46 24.82 -16.79 14.17
N THR A 47 25.66 -17.44 13.35
CA THR A 47 26.18 -18.80 13.64
C THR A 47 27.41 -18.82 14.55
N LEU A 48 28.09 -17.69 14.72
CA LEU A 48 29.34 -17.60 15.48
C LEU A 48 29.22 -16.84 16.79
N ALA A 49 28.40 -15.79 16.83
CA ALA A 49 28.26 -14.90 17.97
C ALA A 49 26.94 -14.15 17.97
N LEU A 50 26.61 -13.55 19.13
CA LEU A 50 25.57 -12.51 19.26
C LEU A 50 26.24 -11.15 19.17
N VAL A 51 25.77 -10.32 18.21
CA VAL A 51 26.26 -8.95 18.02
C VAL A 51 25.50 -8.03 18.99
N ALA A 52 26.20 -7.51 20.00
CA ALA A 52 25.65 -6.55 20.96
C ALA A 52 25.79 -5.09 20.48
N GLU A 53 26.89 -4.77 19.81
CA GLU A 53 27.19 -3.43 19.32
C GLU A 53 27.97 -3.52 18.00
N ALA A 54 27.72 -2.58 17.07
CA ALA A 54 28.46 -2.50 15.82
C ALA A 54 28.79 -1.05 15.50
N LYS A 55 30.04 -0.79 15.08
CA LYS A 55 30.48 0.47 14.51
C LYS A 55 30.53 0.30 12.99
N LEU A 56 29.72 1.08 12.28
CA LEU A 56 29.59 1.01 10.83
C LEU A 56 30.30 2.18 10.17
N ASN A 57 30.94 1.91 9.04
CA ASN A 57 31.37 2.98 8.11
C ASN A 57 30.13 3.53 7.38
N VAL A 58 30.05 4.82 7.27
CA VAL A 58 29.00 5.52 6.53
C VAL A 58 29.61 6.29 5.36
N LEU A 59 28.83 6.42 4.28
CA LEU A 59 29.18 7.22 3.12
C LEU A 59 28.35 8.52 3.12
N PRO A 60 28.85 9.63 2.59
CA PRO A 60 28.05 10.82 2.32
C PRO A 60 26.89 10.46 1.39
N ILE A 61 25.74 11.07 1.62
CA ILE A 61 24.62 10.96 0.67
C ILE A 61 24.96 11.84 -0.53
N PRO A 62 25.00 11.28 -1.75
CA PRO A 62 25.25 12.07 -2.96
C PRO A 62 24.21 13.18 -3.12
N LYS A 63 24.64 14.37 -3.54
CA LYS A 63 23.75 15.53 -3.69
C LYS A 63 22.95 15.52 -4.98
N TYR A 64 23.48 14.89 -6.00
CA TYR A 64 22.91 14.84 -7.34
C TYR A 64 22.81 13.39 -7.81
N SER A 65 21.72 13.09 -8.49
CA SER A 65 21.48 11.78 -9.12
C SER A 65 20.78 11.94 -10.46
N ALA A 66 21.06 11.03 -11.37
CA ALA A 66 20.37 10.88 -12.64
C ALA A 66 20.26 9.40 -13.01
N LEU A 67 19.18 9.02 -13.71
CA LEU A 67 18.92 7.67 -14.13
C LEU A 67 18.70 7.63 -15.65
N VAL A 68 19.53 6.90 -16.36
CA VAL A 68 19.39 6.63 -17.80
C VAL A 68 18.65 5.31 -17.97
N ASN A 69 17.43 5.38 -18.52
CA ASN A 69 16.55 4.22 -18.70
C ASN A 69 16.71 3.70 -20.13
N VAL A 70 17.43 2.60 -20.34
CA VAL A 70 17.67 2.02 -21.66
C VAL A 70 16.64 0.92 -21.91
N ARG A 71 15.91 1.01 -23.02
CA ARG A 71 14.82 0.09 -23.39
C ARG A 71 15.28 -0.92 -24.45
N TYR A 72 14.80 -2.18 -24.36
CA TYR A 72 15.19 -3.27 -25.24
C TYR A 72 14.01 -4.00 -25.83
N SER A 73 14.24 -4.59 -27.03
CA SER A 73 13.28 -5.44 -27.73
C SER A 73 13.16 -6.86 -27.15
N SER A 74 14.10 -7.28 -26.31
CA SER A 74 14.03 -8.49 -25.51
C SER A 74 14.83 -8.36 -24.22
N PHE A 75 14.52 -9.19 -23.23
CA PHE A 75 15.27 -9.24 -21.98
C PHE A 75 16.69 -9.80 -22.18
N ASP A 76 16.89 -10.74 -23.11
CA ASP A 76 18.22 -11.25 -23.45
C ASP A 76 19.15 -10.14 -23.93
N PHE A 77 18.64 -9.23 -24.77
CA PHE A 77 19.43 -8.07 -25.19
C PHE A 77 19.80 -7.15 -24.02
N ALA A 78 18.89 -6.94 -23.06
CA ALA A 78 19.18 -6.15 -21.87
C ALA A 78 20.33 -6.76 -21.04
N LEU A 79 20.32 -8.10 -20.87
CA LEU A 79 21.36 -8.81 -20.14
C LEU A 79 22.71 -8.77 -20.86
N ARG A 80 22.74 -8.98 -22.18
CA ARG A 80 23.97 -8.94 -22.97
C ARG A 80 24.60 -7.55 -23.04
N ASP A 81 23.76 -6.51 -23.06
CA ASP A 81 24.22 -5.13 -23.14
C ASP A 81 24.74 -4.59 -21.79
N ALA A 82 24.34 -5.22 -20.68
CA ALA A 82 24.79 -4.82 -19.34
C ALA A 82 26.32 -4.77 -19.20
N HIS A 83 27.04 -5.74 -19.79
CA HIS A 83 28.49 -5.77 -19.77
C HIS A 83 29.14 -4.51 -20.42
N GLU A 84 28.53 -3.96 -21.47
CA GLU A 84 28.99 -2.73 -22.10
C GLU A 84 28.66 -1.50 -21.25
N LEU A 85 27.49 -1.49 -20.61
CA LEU A 85 27.05 -0.38 -19.77
C LEU A 85 27.93 -0.21 -18.52
N ILE A 86 28.47 -1.30 -17.96
CA ILE A 86 29.40 -1.29 -16.81
C ILE A 86 30.61 -0.36 -17.06
N ARG A 87 31.10 -0.30 -18.31
CA ARG A 87 32.29 0.49 -18.69
C ARG A 87 32.10 2.01 -18.51
N PHE A 88 30.86 2.47 -18.36
CA PHE A 88 30.59 3.91 -18.16
C PHE A 88 30.72 4.36 -16.71
N GLY A 89 30.99 3.43 -15.76
CA GLY A 89 31.22 3.73 -14.35
C GLY A 89 29.96 4.20 -13.63
N ALA A 90 28.83 3.59 -13.94
CA ALA A 90 27.57 3.80 -13.22
C ALA A 90 27.68 3.37 -11.76
N ALA A 91 26.93 4.01 -10.88
CA ALA A 91 26.83 3.62 -9.47
C ALA A 91 26.07 2.30 -9.30
N SER A 92 25.07 2.06 -10.15
CA SER A 92 24.32 0.80 -10.22
C SER A 92 23.71 0.60 -11.62
N ILE A 93 23.49 -0.66 -12.02
CA ILE A 93 22.73 -1.02 -13.21
C ILE A 93 21.70 -2.09 -12.84
N GLU A 94 20.45 -1.65 -12.74
CA GLU A 94 19.30 -2.53 -12.45
C GLU A 94 18.63 -2.99 -13.72
N THR A 95 18.18 -4.25 -13.76
CA THR A 95 17.40 -4.76 -14.88
C THR A 95 16.01 -5.20 -14.47
N ILE A 96 15.05 -5.03 -15.38
CA ILE A 96 13.64 -5.44 -15.19
C ILE A 96 13.18 -6.16 -16.44
N ASP A 97 12.62 -7.37 -16.29
CA ASP A 97 12.07 -8.14 -17.39
C ASP A 97 10.68 -7.67 -17.85
N SER A 98 10.21 -8.18 -19.00
CA SER A 98 8.92 -7.80 -19.58
C SER A 98 7.72 -8.16 -18.72
N LYS A 99 7.81 -9.23 -17.92
CA LYS A 99 6.70 -9.69 -17.07
C LYS A 99 6.52 -8.76 -15.86
N VAL A 100 7.63 -8.40 -15.21
CA VAL A 100 7.64 -7.46 -14.10
C VAL A 100 7.25 -6.05 -14.57
N LEU A 101 7.75 -5.62 -15.73
CA LEU A 101 7.40 -4.32 -16.32
C LEU A 101 5.91 -4.25 -16.71
N GLY A 102 5.34 -5.33 -17.28
CA GLY A 102 3.91 -5.43 -17.59
C GLY A 102 3.03 -5.25 -16.36
N LEU A 103 3.38 -5.88 -15.24
CA LEU A 103 2.65 -5.70 -13.98
C LEU A 103 2.69 -4.26 -13.45
N ALA A 104 3.81 -3.54 -13.67
CA ALA A 104 3.90 -2.13 -13.32
C ALA A 104 3.00 -1.27 -14.20
N GLN A 105 2.87 -1.59 -15.48
CA GLN A 105 2.01 -0.88 -16.44
C GLN A 105 0.52 -0.97 -16.10
N ASP A 106 0.11 -2.03 -15.43
CA ASP A 106 -1.27 -2.26 -14.99
C ASP A 106 -1.55 -1.70 -13.56
N ASP A 107 -0.54 -1.10 -12.91
CA ASP A 107 -0.65 -0.50 -11.57
C ASP A 107 -0.61 1.04 -11.63
N VAL A 108 -1.26 1.69 -10.66
CA VAL A 108 -1.28 3.16 -10.54
C VAL A 108 0.11 3.81 -10.45
N VAL A 109 1.15 3.05 -10.13
CA VAL A 109 2.53 3.56 -10.11
C VAL A 109 3.00 3.97 -11.49
N TRP A 110 2.43 3.38 -12.55
CA TRP A 110 2.81 3.67 -13.93
C TRP A 110 2.51 5.11 -14.35
N ASP A 111 1.43 5.70 -13.84
CA ASP A 111 1.05 7.09 -14.13
C ASP A 111 2.19 8.10 -13.82
N SER A 112 3.03 7.79 -12.84
CA SER A 112 4.15 8.65 -12.42
C SER A 112 5.41 8.48 -13.26
N VAL A 113 5.54 7.38 -14.02
CA VAL A 113 6.79 7.01 -14.71
C VAL A 113 6.65 6.74 -16.20
N GLN A 114 5.45 6.62 -16.75
CA GLN A 114 5.20 6.26 -18.15
C GLN A 114 5.97 7.14 -19.17
N GLN A 115 6.19 8.39 -18.84
CA GLN A 115 6.94 9.33 -19.67
C GLN A 115 8.41 8.91 -19.92
N TYR A 116 8.97 8.08 -19.02
CA TYR A 116 10.34 7.55 -19.15
C TYR A 116 10.40 6.24 -19.94
N PHE A 117 9.26 5.64 -20.23
CA PHE A 117 9.15 4.37 -20.94
C PHE A 117 8.15 4.45 -22.12
N PRO A 118 8.34 5.43 -23.06
CA PRO A 118 7.44 5.57 -24.19
C PRO A 118 7.44 4.30 -25.04
N ASP A 119 6.28 3.96 -25.63
CA ASP A 119 6.17 2.90 -26.61
C ASP A 119 6.73 3.37 -27.96
N ASP A 120 7.51 2.54 -28.62
CA ASP A 120 8.04 2.81 -29.97
C ASP A 120 7.20 2.04 -31.00
N ASP A 121 6.58 2.76 -31.95
CA ASP A 121 5.73 2.21 -33.03
C ASP A 121 4.68 1.19 -32.51
N GLY A 122 4.08 1.46 -31.35
CA GLY A 122 3.09 0.58 -30.72
C GLY A 122 3.68 -0.68 -30.06
N HIS A 123 4.99 -0.76 -29.94
CA HIS A 123 5.66 -1.90 -29.30
C HIS A 123 6.21 -1.51 -27.92
N ARG A 124 5.75 -2.21 -26.88
CA ARG A 124 6.25 -2.04 -25.50
C ARG A 124 7.67 -2.61 -25.36
N ALA A 125 8.46 -1.99 -24.49
CA ALA A 125 9.77 -2.51 -24.10
C ALA A 125 9.62 -3.90 -23.45
N LYS A 126 10.51 -4.85 -23.83
CA LYS A 126 10.55 -6.22 -23.29
C LYS A 126 11.71 -6.46 -22.32
N GLY A 127 12.44 -5.41 -22.00
CA GLY A 127 13.48 -5.37 -20.99
C GLY A 127 13.96 -3.94 -20.83
N VAL A 128 14.39 -3.58 -19.63
CA VAL A 128 14.89 -2.23 -19.32
C VAL A 128 16.12 -2.37 -18.42
N ASN A 129 17.18 -1.59 -18.73
CA ASN A 129 18.29 -1.35 -17.81
C ASN A 129 18.22 0.08 -17.28
N LEU A 130 18.20 0.22 -15.97
CA LEU A 130 18.20 1.46 -15.21
C LEU A 130 19.65 1.74 -14.79
N VAL A 131 20.31 2.71 -15.43
CA VAL A 131 21.73 3.04 -15.24
C VAL A 131 21.83 4.31 -14.41
N GLU A 132 22.25 4.19 -13.15
CA GLU A 132 22.29 5.28 -12.18
C GLU A 132 23.65 5.93 -12.12
N PHE A 133 23.67 7.26 -12.16
CA PHE A 133 24.85 8.09 -11.88
C PHE A 133 24.56 8.99 -10.68
N VAL A 134 25.52 9.06 -9.76
CA VAL A 134 25.46 9.91 -8.56
C VAL A 134 26.76 10.71 -8.41
N GLY A 135 26.68 11.88 -7.77
CA GLY A 135 27.83 12.73 -7.55
C GLY A 135 27.57 13.87 -6.56
N ASP A 136 28.64 14.56 -6.17
CA ASP A 136 28.54 15.70 -5.27
C ASP A 136 28.30 17.03 -6.03
N THR A 137 28.50 17.04 -7.34
CA THR A 137 28.20 18.17 -8.21
C THR A 137 27.33 17.75 -9.41
N GLU A 138 26.49 18.67 -9.86
CA GLU A 138 25.64 18.47 -11.04
C GLU A 138 26.46 18.21 -12.30
N LEU A 139 27.59 18.89 -12.44
CA LEU A 139 28.50 18.77 -13.58
C LEU A 139 29.08 17.34 -13.70
N GLU A 140 29.47 16.72 -12.60
CA GLU A 140 29.96 15.32 -12.59
C GLU A 140 28.88 14.37 -13.12
N VAL A 141 27.68 14.49 -12.60
CA VAL A 141 26.56 13.62 -13.00
C VAL A 141 26.18 13.85 -14.48
N GLU A 142 26.02 15.10 -14.90
CA GLU A 142 25.69 15.43 -16.29
C GLU A 142 26.79 15.02 -17.28
N THR A 143 28.06 15.09 -16.89
CA THR A 143 29.18 14.63 -17.71
C THR A 143 29.14 13.12 -17.91
N ALA A 144 28.85 12.34 -16.85
CA ALA A 144 28.74 10.91 -16.92
C ALA A 144 27.49 10.47 -17.75
N VAL A 145 26.35 11.12 -17.53
CA VAL A 145 25.11 10.90 -18.30
C VAL A 145 25.38 11.18 -19.79
N ARG A 146 25.97 12.31 -20.11
CA ARG A 146 26.25 12.70 -21.50
C ARG A 146 27.18 11.70 -22.19
N ARG A 147 28.25 11.24 -21.53
CA ARG A 147 29.13 10.20 -22.06
C ARG A 147 28.40 8.92 -22.45
N LEU A 148 27.44 8.47 -21.60
CA LEU A 148 26.61 7.30 -21.91
C LEU A 148 25.60 7.60 -23.03
N THR A 149 24.88 8.71 -22.97
CA THR A 149 23.82 9.03 -23.95
C THR A 149 24.39 9.27 -25.35
N ASP A 150 25.56 9.89 -25.47
CA ASP A 150 26.26 10.08 -26.75
C ASP A 150 26.66 8.71 -27.36
N ALA A 151 27.18 7.80 -26.53
CA ALA A 151 27.49 6.43 -26.96
C ALA A 151 26.24 5.66 -27.37
N LEU A 152 25.14 5.78 -26.64
CA LEU A 152 23.85 5.15 -27.00
C LEU A 152 23.30 5.71 -28.31
N ALA A 153 23.38 7.01 -28.54
CA ALA A 153 22.92 7.67 -29.75
C ALA A 153 23.77 7.28 -30.98
N SER A 154 25.10 7.15 -30.81
CA SER A 154 26.01 6.79 -31.90
C SER A 154 25.82 5.36 -32.44
N VAL A 155 25.40 4.43 -31.60
CA VAL A 155 25.22 3.01 -31.93
C VAL A 155 23.80 2.70 -32.39
N GLY A 156 22.84 3.58 -32.11
CA GLY A 156 21.45 3.47 -32.53
C GLY A 156 20.74 2.19 -32.03
N SER A 157 19.91 1.59 -32.88
CA SER A 157 19.08 0.40 -32.53
C SER A 157 19.85 -0.92 -32.54
N SER A 158 21.18 -0.88 -32.69
CA SER A 158 21.97 -2.11 -32.59
C SER A 158 21.87 -2.73 -31.19
N ARG A 159 22.13 -4.04 -31.09
CA ARG A 159 22.01 -4.81 -29.84
C ARG A 159 20.58 -4.82 -29.24
N GLY A 160 19.55 -4.66 -30.09
CA GLY A 160 18.16 -4.68 -29.67
C GLY A 160 17.68 -3.50 -28.81
N ARG A 161 18.49 -2.43 -28.74
CA ARG A 161 18.11 -1.18 -28.09
C ARG A 161 16.97 -0.49 -28.84
N ARG A 162 15.98 0.01 -28.06
CA ARG A 162 14.82 0.77 -28.57
C ARG A 162 14.81 2.23 -28.11
N GLY A 163 15.98 2.76 -27.77
CA GLY A 163 16.14 4.11 -27.26
C GLY A 163 16.30 4.19 -25.75
N PHE A 164 16.43 5.41 -25.28
CA PHE A 164 16.61 5.69 -23.85
C PHE A 164 15.86 6.96 -23.44
N SER A 165 15.68 7.14 -22.14
CA SER A 165 15.21 8.37 -21.50
C SER A 165 16.10 8.71 -20.30
N VAL A 166 16.05 9.95 -19.82
CA VAL A 166 16.84 10.37 -18.66
C VAL A 166 15.91 11.02 -17.63
N ALA A 167 15.93 10.50 -16.42
CA ALA A 167 15.33 11.13 -15.24
C ALA A 167 16.41 11.87 -14.45
N ARG A 168 16.11 13.09 -13.96
CA ARG A 168 17.06 13.97 -13.29
C ARG A 168 16.53 14.44 -11.94
N GLY A 169 17.43 14.47 -10.98
CA GLY A 169 17.11 14.92 -9.63
C GLY A 169 16.32 13.90 -8.81
N GLU A 170 16.28 14.14 -7.52
CA GLU A 170 15.76 13.18 -6.52
C GLU A 170 14.30 12.75 -6.78
N SER A 171 13.43 13.67 -7.18
CA SER A 171 12.01 13.37 -7.36
C SER A 171 11.73 12.40 -8.51
N GLU A 172 12.37 12.61 -9.68
CA GLU A 172 12.16 11.79 -10.87
C GLU A 172 12.82 10.41 -10.71
N VAL A 173 14.05 10.41 -10.18
CA VAL A 173 14.80 9.19 -9.89
C VAL A 173 14.07 8.32 -8.88
N ASN A 174 13.59 8.90 -7.78
CA ASN A 174 12.83 8.17 -6.77
C ASN A 174 11.51 7.60 -7.30
N ALA A 175 10.81 8.30 -8.20
CA ALA A 175 9.58 7.77 -8.81
C ALA A 175 9.85 6.46 -9.57
N ILE A 176 10.97 6.36 -10.32
CA ILE A 176 11.35 5.14 -11.05
C ILE A 176 11.80 4.04 -10.08
N TRP A 177 12.55 4.38 -9.03
CA TRP A 177 12.93 3.42 -7.99
C TRP A 177 11.72 2.88 -7.21
N ASP A 178 10.71 3.71 -6.95
CA ASP A 178 9.46 3.28 -6.31
C ASP A 178 8.65 2.34 -7.23
N MET A 179 8.61 2.60 -8.53
CA MET A 179 8.04 1.69 -9.52
C MET A 179 8.78 0.34 -9.48
N ARG A 180 10.12 0.33 -9.53
CA ARG A 180 10.94 -0.89 -9.47
C ARG A 180 10.67 -1.68 -8.17
N LYS A 181 10.63 -1.01 -7.01
CA LYS A 181 10.32 -1.67 -5.72
C LYS A 181 8.93 -2.28 -5.69
N LYS A 182 7.92 -1.54 -6.17
CA LYS A 182 6.53 -2.02 -6.24
C LYS A 182 6.38 -3.20 -7.20
N SER A 183 7.01 -3.15 -8.37
CA SER A 183 6.92 -4.20 -9.39
C SER A 183 7.30 -5.58 -8.85
N VAL A 184 8.32 -5.65 -8.00
CA VAL A 184 8.72 -6.88 -7.29
C VAL A 184 7.59 -7.43 -6.41
N GLY A 185 6.85 -6.53 -5.76
CA GLY A 185 5.69 -6.91 -4.95
C GLY A 185 4.50 -7.36 -5.80
N LEU A 186 4.29 -6.70 -6.94
CA LEU A 186 3.20 -6.99 -7.88
C LEU A 186 3.27 -8.41 -8.47
N LEU A 187 4.45 -9.03 -8.55
CA LEU A 187 4.58 -10.46 -8.86
C LEU A 187 3.71 -11.35 -7.97
N GLY A 188 3.41 -10.92 -6.74
CA GLY A 188 2.51 -11.62 -5.83
C GLY A 188 1.02 -11.56 -6.21
N ASN A 189 0.62 -10.68 -7.14
CA ASN A 189 -0.78 -10.50 -7.60
C ASN A 189 -1.15 -11.39 -8.79
N MET A 190 -0.39 -12.44 -9.07
CA MET A 190 -0.72 -13.40 -10.11
C MET A 190 -2.08 -14.05 -9.83
N GLU A 191 -2.86 -14.27 -10.88
CA GLU A 191 -4.12 -15.01 -10.81
C GLU A 191 -3.91 -16.48 -10.41
N GLY A 192 -4.91 -17.06 -9.76
CA GLY A 192 -4.90 -18.45 -9.33
C GLY A 192 -4.18 -18.68 -8.00
N ASP A 193 -3.81 -19.92 -7.72
CA ASP A 193 -3.26 -20.37 -6.44
C ASP A 193 -1.73 -20.32 -6.36
N ARG A 194 -1.03 -20.26 -7.51
CA ARG A 194 0.44 -20.17 -7.59
C ARG A 194 0.93 -18.80 -7.11
N ARG A 195 2.03 -18.79 -6.36
CA ARG A 195 2.65 -17.56 -5.85
C ARG A 195 4.16 -17.60 -6.04
N PRO A 196 4.82 -16.48 -6.36
CA PRO A 196 6.28 -16.39 -6.47
C PRO A 196 6.93 -16.73 -5.13
N ILE A 197 7.84 -17.70 -5.15
CA ILE A 197 8.59 -18.17 -3.97
C ILE A 197 10.08 -17.99 -4.20
N PRO A 198 10.81 -17.35 -3.26
CA PRO A 198 12.21 -16.97 -3.44
C PRO A 198 13.20 -18.09 -3.05
N PHE A 199 13.01 -19.34 -3.50
CA PHE A 199 13.87 -20.47 -3.10
C PHE A 199 15.15 -20.59 -3.94
N VAL A 200 15.17 -20.00 -5.14
CA VAL A 200 16.31 -19.97 -6.09
C VAL A 200 16.71 -18.54 -6.47
N GLU A 201 16.25 -17.53 -5.74
CA GLU A 201 16.66 -16.15 -6.01
C GLU A 201 18.09 -15.87 -5.52
N ASP A 202 18.68 -14.75 -5.99
CA ASP A 202 19.97 -14.24 -5.51
C ASP A 202 21.17 -15.10 -5.95
N THR A 203 21.06 -15.71 -7.11
CA THR A 203 22.20 -16.36 -7.77
C THR A 203 23.10 -15.30 -8.40
N ALA A 204 24.40 -15.47 -8.25
CA ALA A 204 25.43 -14.58 -8.81
C ALA A 204 26.33 -15.39 -9.76
N VAL A 205 26.59 -14.83 -10.95
CA VAL A 205 27.57 -15.35 -11.92
C VAL A 205 28.43 -14.18 -12.41
N PRO A 206 29.61 -14.41 -13.00
CA PRO A 206 30.32 -13.34 -13.67
C PRO A 206 29.41 -12.61 -14.67
N PRO A 207 29.36 -11.26 -14.69
CA PRO A 207 28.44 -10.49 -15.55
C PRO A 207 28.49 -10.88 -17.03
N GLU A 208 29.67 -11.25 -17.55
CA GLU A 208 29.86 -11.72 -18.92
C GLU A 208 29.13 -13.03 -19.23
N ASN A 209 28.88 -13.86 -18.22
CA ASN A 209 28.18 -15.14 -18.34
C ASN A 209 26.67 -15.04 -18.08
N LEU A 210 26.19 -13.87 -17.60
CA LEU A 210 24.84 -13.71 -17.06
C LEU A 210 23.74 -14.03 -18.08
N ALA A 211 23.88 -13.58 -19.32
CA ALA A 211 22.86 -13.79 -20.36
C ALA A 211 22.69 -15.29 -20.69
N ASP A 212 23.79 -16.00 -20.89
CA ASP A 212 23.74 -17.43 -21.21
C ASP A 212 23.30 -18.28 -20.01
N TYR A 213 23.72 -17.90 -18.79
CA TYR A 213 23.23 -18.48 -17.55
C TYR A 213 21.70 -18.35 -17.42
N ILE A 214 21.17 -17.17 -17.66
CA ILE A 214 19.72 -16.91 -17.56
C ILE A 214 18.95 -17.60 -18.68
N ALA A 215 19.51 -17.74 -19.86
CA ALA A 215 18.87 -18.51 -20.92
C ALA A 215 18.65 -19.98 -20.52
N GLU A 216 19.65 -20.66 -19.94
CA GLU A 216 19.50 -22.03 -19.43
C GLU A 216 18.57 -22.09 -18.20
N PHE A 217 18.64 -21.10 -17.30
CA PHE A 217 17.74 -21.05 -16.14
C PHE A 217 16.28 -20.92 -16.58
N ARG A 218 15.98 -20.03 -17.53
CA ARG A 218 14.63 -19.88 -18.10
C ARG A 218 14.16 -21.15 -18.76
N ALA A 219 14.99 -21.83 -19.54
CA ALA A 219 14.66 -23.10 -20.15
C ALA A 219 14.26 -24.19 -19.14
N ALA A 220 14.92 -24.22 -17.96
CA ALA A 220 14.59 -25.15 -16.89
C ALA A 220 13.21 -24.84 -16.23
N LEU A 221 12.82 -23.56 -16.16
CA LEU A 221 11.52 -23.15 -15.64
C LEU A 221 10.40 -23.33 -16.68
N ASP A 222 10.67 -22.96 -17.94
CA ASP A 222 9.73 -23.06 -19.06
C ASP A 222 9.37 -24.52 -19.34
N ALA A 223 10.33 -25.48 -19.23
CA ALA A 223 10.09 -26.91 -19.35
C ALA A 223 9.09 -27.48 -18.31
N ARG A 224 8.86 -26.74 -17.21
CA ARG A 224 7.89 -27.07 -16.15
C ARG A 224 6.63 -26.18 -16.21
N GLU A 225 6.46 -25.42 -17.27
CA GLU A 225 5.32 -24.50 -17.46
C GLU A 225 5.10 -23.55 -16.26
N LEU A 226 6.20 -23.06 -15.67
CA LEU A 226 6.14 -22.15 -14.54
C LEU A 226 6.14 -20.69 -15.01
N ALA A 227 5.26 -19.90 -14.42
CA ALA A 227 5.37 -18.46 -14.47
C ALA A 227 6.46 -18.00 -13.49
N TYR A 228 7.21 -16.95 -13.86
CA TYR A 228 8.27 -16.36 -13.05
C TYR A 228 8.48 -14.89 -13.41
N GLY A 229 9.10 -14.12 -12.52
CA GLY A 229 9.61 -12.78 -12.79
C GLY A 229 11.11 -12.70 -12.49
N MET A 230 11.81 -11.82 -13.21
CA MET A 230 13.26 -11.61 -13.07
C MET A 230 13.60 -10.12 -12.98
N PHE A 231 14.44 -9.78 -12.04
CA PHE A 231 14.98 -8.43 -11.84
C PHE A 231 16.28 -8.54 -11.07
N GLY A 232 17.13 -7.52 -11.11
CA GLY A 232 18.33 -7.51 -10.26
C GLY A 232 19.47 -6.66 -10.81
N HIS A 233 20.63 -6.89 -10.26
CA HIS A 233 21.85 -6.12 -10.37
C HIS A 233 22.76 -6.72 -11.45
N VAL A 234 22.57 -6.29 -12.70
CA VAL A 234 23.32 -6.87 -13.82
C VAL A 234 24.82 -6.49 -13.82
N ASP A 235 25.16 -5.34 -13.21
CA ASP A 235 26.54 -4.92 -12.98
C ASP A 235 27.32 -5.88 -12.07
N ALA A 236 26.62 -6.55 -11.17
CA ALA A 236 27.16 -7.53 -10.25
C ALA A 236 26.91 -8.98 -10.67
N GLY A 237 26.21 -9.22 -11.80
CA GLY A 237 25.83 -10.56 -12.25
C GLY A 237 24.82 -11.26 -11.37
N VAL A 238 24.01 -10.49 -10.58
CA VAL A 238 23.02 -11.01 -9.62
C VAL A 238 21.62 -10.83 -10.17
N LEU A 239 20.85 -11.91 -10.22
CA LEU A 239 19.44 -11.87 -10.56
C LEU A 239 18.55 -12.55 -9.52
N HIS A 240 17.43 -11.89 -9.21
CA HIS A 240 16.38 -12.43 -8.37
C HIS A 240 15.32 -13.08 -9.24
N VAL A 241 15.30 -14.41 -9.23
CA VAL A 241 14.36 -15.22 -10.00
C VAL A 241 13.33 -15.83 -9.06
N ARG A 242 12.06 -15.55 -9.31
CA ARG A 242 10.95 -16.00 -8.45
C ARG A 242 9.95 -16.86 -9.23
N PRO A 243 10.14 -18.19 -9.25
CA PRO A 243 9.16 -19.11 -9.82
C PRO A 243 7.87 -19.13 -9.02
N ALA A 244 6.72 -19.19 -9.71
CA ALA A 244 5.41 -19.24 -9.09
C ALA A 244 4.99 -20.70 -8.84
N ILE A 245 4.85 -21.07 -7.56
CA ILE A 245 4.50 -22.42 -7.10
C ILE A 245 3.28 -22.34 -6.17
N ASP A 246 2.38 -23.32 -6.27
CA ASP A 246 1.29 -23.50 -5.30
C ASP A 246 1.77 -24.41 -4.15
N MET A 247 2.14 -23.79 -3.03
CA MET A 247 2.56 -24.51 -1.82
C MET A 247 1.43 -25.28 -1.13
N LYS A 248 0.19 -25.10 -1.56
CA LYS A 248 -0.96 -25.89 -1.07
C LYS A 248 -1.07 -27.23 -1.80
N ASP A 249 -0.39 -27.36 -2.94
CA ASP A 249 -0.33 -28.59 -3.73
C ASP A 249 0.97 -29.37 -3.42
N PRO A 250 0.90 -30.57 -2.79
CA PRO A 250 2.07 -31.38 -2.50
C PRO A 250 2.90 -31.75 -3.74
N ALA A 251 2.25 -31.91 -4.90
CA ALA A 251 2.96 -32.24 -6.15
C ALA A 251 3.83 -31.07 -6.63
N GLN A 252 3.40 -29.83 -6.44
CA GLN A 252 4.18 -28.65 -6.78
C GLN A 252 5.28 -28.33 -5.75
N GLU A 253 5.12 -28.75 -4.50
CA GLU A 253 6.13 -28.59 -3.46
C GLU A 253 7.44 -29.32 -3.83
N ILE A 254 7.36 -30.47 -4.47
CA ILE A 254 8.51 -31.28 -4.93
C ILE A 254 9.38 -30.49 -5.95
N LEU A 255 8.78 -29.62 -6.73
CA LEU A 255 9.49 -28.77 -7.71
C LEU A 255 10.55 -27.87 -7.06
N ILE A 256 10.41 -27.52 -5.78
CA ILE A 256 11.41 -26.73 -5.05
C ILE A 256 12.77 -27.43 -5.06
N ARG A 257 12.79 -28.73 -4.72
CA ARG A 257 14.02 -29.56 -4.72
C ARG A 257 14.57 -29.70 -6.15
N GLU A 258 13.73 -30.11 -7.09
CA GLU A 258 14.15 -30.37 -8.46
C GLU A 258 14.74 -29.13 -9.14
N ILE A 259 14.03 -27.98 -9.05
CA ILE A 259 14.50 -26.73 -9.65
C ILE A 259 15.78 -26.25 -8.97
N THR A 260 15.89 -26.39 -7.65
CA THR A 260 17.11 -25.98 -6.92
C THR A 260 18.31 -26.81 -7.39
N GLU A 261 18.16 -28.11 -7.57
CA GLU A 261 19.24 -28.98 -8.07
C GLU A 261 19.69 -28.58 -9.48
N ASP A 262 18.73 -28.27 -10.38
CA ASP A 262 19.05 -27.77 -11.72
C ASP A 262 19.80 -26.43 -11.64
N VAL A 263 19.31 -25.50 -10.81
CA VAL A 263 19.94 -24.18 -10.64
C VAL A 263 21.34 -24.30 -10.04
N VAL A 264 21.57 -25.19 -9.07
CA VAL A 264 22.91 -25.50 -8.53
C VAL A 264 23.85 -25.95 -9.64
N ARG A 265 23.39 -26.87 -10.50
CA ARG A 265 24.18 -27.39 -11.61
C ARG A 265 24.54 -26.31 -12.63
N ILE A 266 23.54 -25.50 -13.03
CA ILE A 266 23.71 -24.40 -13.99
C ILE A 266 24.63 -23.33 -13.40
N THR A 267 24.40 -22.90 -12.15
CA THR A 267 25.20 -21.88 -11.49
C THR A 267 26.69 -22.27 -11.40
N LYS A 268 26.97 -23.52 -11.06
CA LYS A 268 28.36 -24.05 -11.05
C LYS A 268 28.97 -24.08 -12.47
N LYS A 269 28.22 -24.45 -13.49
CA LYS A 269 28.68 -24.46 -14.90
C LYS A 269 29.18 -23.07 -15.31
N TYR A 270 28.52 -22.01 -14.89
CA TYR A 270 28.87 -20.63 -15.24
C TYR A 270 29.79 -19.95 -14.24
N GLY A 271 30.43 -20.70 -13.32
CA GLY A 271 31.38 -20.16 -12.37
C GLY A 271 30.76 -19.28 -11.28
N GLY A 272 29.48 -19.51 -11.00
CA GLY A 272 28.71 -18.70 -10.07
C GLY A 272 28.52 -19.26 -8.66
N LEU A 273 27.71 -18.58 -7.88
CA LEU A 273 27.37 -18.87 -6.48
C LEU A 273 25.87 -18.70 -6.26
N LEU A 274 25.27 -19.51 -5.35
CA LEU A 274 23.84 -19.40 -5.01
C LEU A 274 23.49 -18.20 -4.11
N TRP A 275 24.48 -17.45 -3.65
CA TRP A 275 24.32 -16.40 -2.62
C TRP A 275 25.05 -15.15 -3.09
N GLY A 276 24.38 -14.26 -3.80
CA GLY A 276 24.96 -13.01 -4.28
C GLY A 276 25.06 -11.98 -3.13
N GLU A 277 23.93 -11.64 -2.53
CA GLU A 277 23.85 -10.58 -1.51
C GLU A 277 22.96 -10.95 -0.29
N HIS A 278 22.07 -11.94 -0.42
CA HIS A 278 21.25 -12.42 0.68
C HIS A 278 21.96 -13.60 1.40
N GLY A 279 21.89 -13.87 2.61
CA GLY A 279 22.53 -15.00 3.30
C GLY A 279 22.17 -16.38 2.73
N LYS A 280 22.90 -17.40 3.14
CA LYS A 280 22.69 -18.80 2.69
C LYS A 280 21.33 -19.35 3.11
N GLY A 281 20.92 -19.04 4.33
CA GLY A 281 19.63 -19.48 4.86
C GLY A 281 19.42 -20.98 4.73
N VAL A 282 18.26 -21.38 4.20
CA VAL A 282 17.88 -22.79 3.96
C VAL A 282 18.67 -23.48 2.83
N ARG A 283 19.39 -22.72 2.02
CA ARG A 283 20.27 -23.25 0.95
C ARG A 283 21.66 -23.66 1.46
N SER A 284 21.88 -23.67 2.78
CA SER A 284 23.16 -24.02 3.40
C SER A 284 23.62 -25.45 3.09
N GLU A 285 22.70 -26.38 2.80
CA GLU A 285 23.04 -27.74 2.40
C GLU A 285 23.95 -27.82 1.15
N PHE A 286 23.92 -26.79 0.32
CA PHE A 286 24.75 -26.72 -0.88
C PHE A 286 26.16 -26.17 -0.64
N SER A 287 26.47 -25.67 0.58
CA SER A 287 27.79 -25.16 0.92
C SER A 287 28.93 -26.13 0.61
N PRO A 288 28.84 -27.43 0.94
CA PRO A 288 29.90 -28.39 0.59
C PRO A 288 30.15 -28.51 -0.92
N ARG A 289 29.10 -28.37 -1.73
CA ARG A 289 29.21 -28.47 -3.19
C ARG A 289 29.94 -27.28 -3.82
N PHE A 290 29.81 -26.07 -3.24
CA PHE A 290 30.46 -24.87 -3.74
C PHE A 290 31.88 -24.67 -3.19
N PHE A 291 32.09 -24.97 -1.92
CA PHE A 291 33.39 -24.75 -1.26
C PHE A 291 34.31 -25.96 -1.30
N GLY A 292 33.81 -27.17 -1.70
CA GLY A 292 34.63 -28.37 -1.79
C GLY A 292 35.47 -28.63 -0.53
N PRO A 293 36.80 -28.81 -0.70
CA PRO A 293 37.70 -29.07 0.48
C PRO A 293 37.71 -27.94 1.50
N LEU A 294 37.42 -26.68 1.13
CA LEU A 294 37.34 -25.54 2.05
C LEU A 294 36.17 -25.65 3.02
N TYR A 295 35.17 -26.50 2.75
CA TYR A 295 34.04 -26.67 3.65
C TYR A 295 34.49 -27.18 5.03
N GLN A 296 35.50 -28.03 5.09
CA GLN A 296 36.10 -28.50 6.37
C GLN A 296 36.66 -27.33 7.18
N THR A 297 37.22 -26.31 6.52
CA THR A 297 37.71 -25.11 7.18
C THR A 297 36.54 -24.28 7.75
N LEU A 298 35.42 -24.14 7.00
CA LEU A 298 34.22 -23.51 7.54
C LEU A 298 33.67 -24.25 8.77
N GLN A 299 33.68 -25.61 8.75
CA GLN A 299 33.28 -26.43 9.91
C GLN A 299 34.18 -26.18 11.11
N SER A 300 35.52 -26.14 10.90
CA SER A 300 36.49 -25.86 11.96
C SER A 300 36.28 -24.48 12.60
N ILE A 301 35.99 -23.46 11.81
CA ILE A 301 35.64 -22.12 12.32
C ILE A 301 34.37 -22.19 13.17
N LYS A 302 33.30 -22.80 12.62
CA LYS A 302 32.04 -22.96 13.35
C LYS A 302 32.28 -23.69 14.70
N ALA A 303 33.02 -24.78 14.69
CA ALA A 303 33.32 -25.53 15.90
C ALA A 303 34.18 -24.76 16.92
N ALA A 304 35.08 -23.88 16.46
CA ALA A 304 35.90 -23.04 17.33
C ALA A 304 35.08 -21.98 18.08
N PHE A 305 34.07 -21.39 17.44
CA PHE A 305 33.20 -20.39 18.04
C PHE A 305 32.01 -21.01 18.80
N ASP A 306 31.45 -22.09 18.27
CA ASP A 306 30.24 -22.73 18.80
C ASP A 306 30.35 -24.26 18.74
N PRO A 307 31.17 -24.86 19.63
CA PRO A 307 31.39 -26.30 19.62
C PRO A 307 30.13 -27.13 19.93
N ARG A 308 29.13 -26.52 20.58
CA ARG A 308 27.85 -27.17 20.89
C ARG A 308 26.78 -26.97 19.82
N ASN A 309 27.10 -26.24 18.74
CA ASN A 309 26.16 -25.92 17.64
C ASN A 309 24.84 -25.32 18.11
N GLN A 310 24.88 -24.36 19.05
CA GLN A 310 23.72 -23.70 19.66
C GLN A 310 23.33 -22.41 18.93
N LEU A 311 24.29 -21.75 18.23
CA LEU A 311 24.09 -20.49 17.53
C LEU A 311 23.63 -20.78 16.12
N ASN A 312 22.34 -20.49 15.82
CA ASN A 312 21.69 -20.65 14.53
C ASN A 312 22.08 -21.94 13.77
N PRO A 313 21.82 -23.13 14.37
CA PRO A 313 22.31 -24.42 13.88
C PRO A 313 21.80 -24.72 12.45
N GLY A 314 22.64 -25.42 11.69
CA GLY A 314 22.30 -25.83 10.32
C GLY A 314 22.52 -24.79 9.24
N LYS A 315 22.98 -23.57 9.56
CA LYS A 315 23.30 -22.52 8.60
C LYS A 315 24.80 -22.37 8.39
N ILE A 316 25.20 -22.06 7.17
CA ILE A 316 26.55 -21.85 6.64
C ILE A 316 27.38 -23.12 6.76
N ALA A 317 27.73 -23.55 7.98
CA ALA A 317 28.46 -24.75 8.32
C ALA A 317 27.97 -25.31 9.65
N ALA A 318 28.09 -26.61 9.84
CA ALA A 318 27.87 -27.29 11.11
C ALA A 318 29.16 -27.93 11.56
N PRO A 319 29.45 -28.07 12.87
CA PRO A 319 30.56 -28.90 13.37
C PRO A 319 30.50 -30.32 12.79
N GLU A 320 31.61 -31.07 12.85
CA GLU A 320 31.65 -32.42 12.33
C GLU A 320 30.51 -33.29 12.92
N GLY A 321 29.81 -34.04 12.07
CA GLY A 321 28.61 -34.80 12.43
C GLY A 321 27.31 -33.99 12.54
N GLY A 322 27.36 -32.64 12.47
CA GLY A 322 26.18 -31.79 12.48
C GLY A 322 25.48 -31.70 11.11
N GLN A 323 24.17 -31.51 11.12
CA GLN A 323 23.36 -31.40 9.87
C GLN A 323 23.17 -29.95 9.43
N LEU A 324 23.13 -29.73 8.12
CA LEU A 324 22.72 -28.46 7.51
C LEU A 324 21.22 -28.45 7.24
N LEU A 325 20.65 -27.24 7.27
CA LEU A 325 19.26 -27.05 6.82
C LEU A 325 19.13 -27.39 5.34
N THR A 326 18.06 -28.08 4.99
CA THR A 326 17.72 -28.44 3.62
C THR A 326 16.64 -27.51 3.06
N ILE A 327 16.63 -27.31 1.74
CA ILE A 327 15.73 -26.37 1.04
C ILE A 327 14.26 -26.72 1.25
N ASP A 328 13.94 -27.98 1.41
CA ASP A 328 12.62 -28.56 1.64
C ASP A 328 12.38 -29.03 3.08
N GLY A 329 13.36 -28.83 3.96
CA GLY A 329 13.29 -29.26 5.38
C GLY A 329 12.47 -28.35 6.29
N LEU A 330 12.07 -27.16 5.83
CA LEU A 330 11.34 -26.19 6.63
C LEU A 330 9.97 -25.90 6.02
N THR A 331 8.96 -25.86 6.88
CA THR A 331 7.61 -25.47 6.46
C THR A 331 7.61 -24.04 5.93
N THR A 332 7.24 -23.87 4.67
CA THR A 332 7.17 -22.57 4.01
C THR A 332 5.81 -21.90 4.23
N ARG A 333 5.77 -20.57 4.04
CA ARG A 333 4.54 -19.81 4.17
C ARG A 333 3.50 -20.29 3.17
N GLY A 334 2.30 -20.58 3.65
CA GLY A 334 1.18 -21.06 2.84
C GLY A 334 1.05 -22.58 2.73
N GLN A 335 2.10 -23.33 3.02
CA GLN A 335 2.11 -24.79 2.94
C GLN A 335 1.04 -25.45 3.81
N LEU A 336 0.88 -25.01 5.06
CA LEU A 336 -0.15 -25.51 5.96
C LEU A 336 -1.58 -25.04 5.60
N ASP A 337 -1.73 -24.05 4.71
CA ASP A 337 -3.04 -23.57 4.28
C ASP A 337 -3.80 -24.62 3.42
N ARG A 338 -3.09 -25.70 2.99
CA ARG A 338 -3.70 -26.87 2.34
C ARG A 338 -4.77 -27.56 3.20
N THR A 339 -4.68 -27.40 4.53
CA THR A 339 -5.67 -27.93 5.47
C THR A 339 -6.97 -27.14 5.49
N ILE A 340 -6.98 -25.91 4.96
CA ILE A 340 -8.17 -25.06 4.85
C ILE A 340 -8.96 -25.46 3.59
N PRO A 341 -10.26 -25.77 3.66
CA PRO A 341 -11.08 -26.09 2.49
C PRO A 341 -11.01 -24.99 1.41
N ARG A 342 -11.05 -25.39 0.13
CA ARG A 342 -10.91 -24.45 -1.00
C ARG A 342 -11.97 -23.34 -0.98
N SER A 343 -13.24 -23.69 -0.67
CA SER A 343 -14.34 -22.72 -0.51
C SER A 343 -13.99 -21.62 0.50
N VAL A 344 -13.43 -22.02 1.65
CA VAL A 344 -13.00 -21.10 2.72
C VAL A 344 -11.80 -20.27 2.28
N ARG A 345 -10.82 -20.87 1.57
CA ARG A 345 -9.67 -20.13 1.03
C ARG A 345 -10.12 -19.03 0.07
N THR A 346 -11.06 -19.33 -0.83
CA THR A 346 -11.63 -18.34 -1.74
C THR A 346 -12.40 -17.25 -0.98
N ALA A 347 -13.17 -17.61 0.05
CA ALA A 347 -13.95 -16.66 0.83
C ALA A 347 -13.08 -15.70 1.69
N TYR A 348 -11.84 -16.09 2.03
CA TYR A 348 -10.89 -15.31 2.84
C TYR A 348 -9.57 -15.04 2.08
N ASP A 349 -9.63 -14.96 0.76
CA ASP A 349 -8.43 -14.77 -0.08
C ASP A 349 -7.63 -13.52 0.33
N GLU A 350 -8.30 -12.45 0.74
CA GLU A 350 -7.66 -11.20 1.17
C GLU A 350 -6.66 -11.39 2.34
N ALA A 351 -6.87 -12.41 3.19
CA ALA A 351 -5.94 -12.78 4.26
C ALA A 351 -4.90 -13.79 3.80
N LEU A 352 -5.31 -14.79 3.01
CA LEU A 352 -4.47 -15.89 2.53
C LEU A 352 -3.47 -15.43 1.47
N HIS A 353 -3.79 -14.37 0.75
CA HIS A 353 -2.94 -13.76 -0.27
C HIS A 353 -1.65 -13.12 0.29
N CYS A 354 -1.60 -12.80 1.58
CA CYS A 354 -0.41 -12.21 2.19
C CYS A 354 0.83 -13.11 2.04
N ASN A 355 1.80 -12.69 1.22
CA ASN A 355 3.07 -13.41 1.01
C ASN A 355 4.16 -13.10 2.06
N GLY A 356 3.88 -12.20 3.00
CA GLY A 356 4.79 -11.87 4.09
C GLY A 356 5.91 -10.88 3.75
N ASN A 357 5.83 -10.14 2.64
CA ASN A 357 6.87 -9.20 2.16
C ASN A 357 7.31 -8.13 3.19
N GLY A 358 6.46 -7.81 4.17
CA GLY A 358 6.82 -6.86 5.22
C GLY A 358 6.70 -5.38 4.86
N ALA A 359 6.19 -5.01 3.68
CA ALA A 359 5.94 -3.61 3.32
C ALA A 359 5.09 -2.85 4.37
N CYS A 360 4.27 -3.58 5.13
CA CYS A 360 3.48 -3.01 6.22
C CYS A 360 4.28 -2.72 7.51
N PHE A 361 5.58 -2.98 7.55
CA PHE A 361 6.47 -2.69 8.69
C PHE A 361 7.18 -1.34 8.57
N THR A 362 6.74 -0.49 7.66
CA THR A 362 7.25 0.88 7.54
C THR A 362 7.10 1.67 8.85
N TRP A 363 8.09 2.51 9.14
CA TRP A 363 8.14 3.38 10.32
C TRP A 363 7.93 4.85 9.98
N ASP A 364 7.93 5.18 8.68
CA ASP A 364 7.71 6.55 8.23
C ASP A 364 6.30 7.03 8.66
N PRO A 365 6.20 8.05 9.54
CA PRO A 365 4.92 8.55 10.03
C PRO A 365 4.05 9.16 8.93
N ASP A 366 4.65 9.65 7.85
CA ASP A 366 3.97 10.34 6.77
C ASP A 366 3.50 9.41 5.65
N GLU A 367 3.92 8.16 5.67
CA GLU A 367 3.37 7.13 4.79
C GLU A 367 1.99 6.66 5.29
N ALA A 368 1.05 6.40 4.38
CA ALA A 368 -0.32 6.01 4.75
C ALA A 368 -0.42 4.59 5.33
N MET A 369 0.54 3.70 5.05
CA MET A 369 0.52 2.29 5.46
C MET A 369 0.41 2.13 6.98
N CYS A 370 -0.57 1.36 7.39
CA CYS A 370 -0.86 0.85 8.74
C CYS A 370 -0.47 1.75 9.93
N PRO A 371 -1.28 2.78 10.25
CA PRO A 371 -1.02 3.65 11.41
C PRO A 371 -1.04 2.91 12.75
N SER A 372 -1.85 1.85 12.86
CA SER A 372 -1.93 1.01 14.06
C SER A 372 -0.58 0.37 14.41
N TYR A 373 0.11 -0.22 13.43
CA TYR A 373 1.44 -0.79 13.65
C TYR A 373 2.46 0.28 14.06
N LYS A 374 2.46 1.43 13.40
CA LYS A 374 3.37 2.55 13.72
C LYS A 374 3.20 3.02 15.16
N ALA A 375 1.96 3.12 15.63
CA ALA A 375 1.67 3.57 16.99
C ALA A 375 1.98 2.54 18.06
N THR A 376 1.69 1.26 17.82
CA THR A 376 1.83 0.20 18.83
C THR A 376 3.19 -0.47 18.84
N ARG A 377 3.90 -0.47 17.70
CA ARG A 377 5.15 -1.21 17.47
C ARG A 377 5.00 -2.74 17.62
N ASP A 378 3.78 -3.22 17.74
CA ASP A 378 3.45 -4.63 17.84
C ASP A 378 3.10 -5.20 16.44
N ARG A 379 3.87 -6.21 16.01
CA ARG A 379 3.67 -6.84 14.70
C ARG A 379 2.30 -7.49 14.53
N ARG A 380 1.63 -7.90 15.60
CA ARG A 380 0.24 -8.40 15.56
C ARG A 380 -0.73 -7.37 14.99
N HIS A 381 -0.46 -6.09 15.19
CA HIS A 381 -1.26 -4.98 14.69
C HIS A 381 -0.92 -4.54 13.27
N SER A 382 0.03 -5.20 12.61
CA SER A 382 0.31 -4.99 11.18
C SER A 382 -0.65 -5.78 10.30
N PRO A 383 -0.83 -5.41 9.02
CA PRO A 383 -1.56 -6.23 8.04
C PRO A 383 -1.05 -7.67 7.95
N LYS A 384 0.28 -7.87 7.91
CA LYS A 384 0.89 -9.21 7.92
C LYS A 384 0.54 -10.00 9.18
N GLY A 385 0.59 -9.36 10.36
CA GLY A 385 0.25 -10.00 11.63
C GLY A 385 -1.22 -10.44 11.67
N ARG A 386 -2.13 -9.55 11.30
CA ARG A 386 -3.57 -9.84 11.23
C ARG A 386 -3.90 -10.95 10.22
N ALA A 387 -3.28 -10.90 9.03
CA ALA A 387 -3.42 -11.97 8.04
C ALA A 387 -2.92 -13.32 8.57
N SER A 388 -1.77 -13.34 9.29
CA SER A 388 -1.23 -14.56 9.89
C SER A 388 -2.13 -15.13 10.97
N LEU A 389 -2.68 -14.28 11.85
CA LEU A 389 -3.64 -14.71 12.88
C LEU A 389 -4.95 -15.25 12.26
N THR A 390 -5.44 -14.61 11.20
CA THR A 390 -6.63 -15.09 10.46
C THR A 390 -6.37 -16.44 9.82
N ARG A 391 -5.21 -16.65 9.19
CA ARG A 391 -4.83 -17.97 8.61
C ARG A 391 -4.80 -19.06 9.65
N GLU A 392 -4.20 -18.78 10.82
CA GLU A 392 -4.18 -19.75 11.91
C GLU A 392 -5.58 -20.05 12.43
N TRP A 393 -6.41 -19.04 12.61
CA TRP A 393 -7.80 -19.21 13.01
C TRP A 393 -8.58 -20.08 12.00
N LEU A 394 -8.40 -19.87 10.69
CA LEU A 394 -9.04 -20.68 9.65
C LEU A 394 -8.56 -22.14 9.68
N ARG A 395 -7.27 -22.39 9.95
CA ARG A 395 -6.72 -23.75 10.12
C ARG A 395 -7.33 -24.46 11.32
N GLN A 396 -7.47 -23.75 12.45
CA GLN A 396 -8.10 -24.32 13.66
C GLN A 396 -9.58 -24.62 13.43
N LEU A 397 -10.32 -23.74 12.74
CA LEU A 397 -11.71 -24.00 12.34
C LEU A 397 -11.82 -25.22 11.43
N ALA A 398 -10.94 -25.34 10.44
CA ALA A 398 -10.91 -26.51 9.55
C ALA A 398 -10.64 -27.82 10.31
N ALA A 399 -9.73 -27.80 11.29
CA ALA A 399 -9.45 -28.95 12.16
C ALA A 399 -10.66 -29.34 13.02
N LEU A 400 -11.54 -28.38 13.36
CA LEU A 400 -12.80 -28.60 14.07
C LEU A 400 -13.98 -28.95 13.13
N GLY A 401 -13.75 -29.04 11.82
CA GLY A 401 -14.78 -29.31 10.82
C GLY A 401 -15.77 -28.14 10.61
N VAL A 402 -15.39 -26.92 10.98
CA VAL A 402 -16.22 -25.72 10.85
C VAL A 402 -15.92 -25.01 9.55
N ASP A 403 -16.93 -24.79 8.71
CA ASP A 403 -16.84 -23.95 7.51
C ASP A 403 -17.36 -22.52 7.82
N PRO A 404 -16.45 -21.52 8.00
CA PRO A 404 -16.86 -20.16 8.34
C PRO A 404 -17.62 -19.46 7.21
N ALA A 405 -17.46 -19.87 5.95
CA ALA A 405 -18.17 -19.25 4.82
C ALA A 405 -19.64 -19.73 4.78
N ALA A 406 -19.87 -21.03 4.98
CA ALA A 406 -21.20 -21.60 5.08
C ALA A 406 -21.95 -21.10 6.33
N GLU A 407 -21.24 -20.99 7.48
CA GLU A 407 -21.81 -20.44 8.72
C GLU A 407 -22.27 -19.00 8.52
N ALA A 408 -21.44 -18.15 7.88
CA ALA A 408 -21.81 -16.76 7.58
C ALA A 408 -23.06 -16.66 6.69
N GLY A 409 -23.19 -17.51 5.66
CA GLY A 409 -24.37 -17.60 4.81
C GLY A 409 -25.64 -17.92 5.60
N THR A 410 -25.54 -18.88 6.51
CA THR A 410 -26.67 -19.28 7.41
C THR A 410 -27.06 -18.14 8.35
N LEU A 411 -26.08 -17.44 8.93
CA LEU A 411 -26.31 -16.33 9.87
C LEU A 411 -27.05 -15.15 9.24
N ARG A 412 -26.76 -14.83 7.98
CA ARG A 412 -27.43 -13.74 7.26
C ARG A 412 -28.91 -14.00 7.01
N ASN A 413 -29.31 -15.27 7.01
CA ASN A 413 -30.67 -15.74 6.77
C ASN A 413 -31.46 -16.08 8.05
N THR A 414 -30.81 -16.05 9.24
CA THR A 414 -31.44 -16.40 10.52
C THR A 414 -31.61 -15.21 11.46
N SER A 415 -32.69 -15.22 12.26
CA SER A 415 -32.93 -14.19 13.28
C SER A 415 -31.88 -14.27 14.40
N GLY A 416 -31.18 -13.15 14.66
CA GLY A 416 -30.13 -13.03 15.69
C GLY A 416 -30.56 -13.34 17.13
N TRP A 417 -31.85 -13.37 17.41
CA TRP A 417 -32.40 -13.65 18.74
C TRP A 417 -32.35 -15.14 19.14
N ARG A 418 -32.36 -16.05 18.18
CA ARG A 418 -32.33 -17.51 18.46
C ARG A 418 -31.10 -17.95 19.24
N ASN A 419 -29.96 -17.30 19.04
CA ASN A 419 -28.68 -17.65 19.64
C ASN A 419 -28.31 -16.78 20.85
N PHE A 420 -29.20 -15.90 21.32
CA PHE A 420 -28.90 -14.96 22.41
C PHE A 420 -28.49 -15.67 23.72
N PRO A 421 -29.16 -16.74 24.21
CA PRO A 421 -28.73 -17.45 25.41
C PRO A 421 -27.31 -18.04 25.27
N THR A 422 -26.99 -18.61 24.11
CA THR A 422 -25.66 -19.17 23.81
C THR A 422 -24.57 -18.08 23.81
N LYS A 423 -24.85 -16.93 23.19
CA LYS A 423 -23.93 -15.77 23.21
C LYS A 423 -23.67 -15.30 24.62
N LEU A 424 -24.72 -15.19 25.44
CA LEU A 424 -24.59 -14.76 26.83
C LEU A 424 -23.73 -15.74 27.64
N ARG A 425 -23.97 -17.05 27.53
CA ARG A 425 -23.19 -18.08 28.16
C ARG A 425 -21.72 -18.04 27.75
N ASN A 426 -21.42 -18.00 26.45
CA ASN A 426 -20.07 -18.02 25.92
C ASN A 426 -19.28 -16.76 26.38
N THR A 427 -19.97 -15.60 26.41
CA THR A 427 -19.33 -14.34 26.84
C THR A 427 -18.96 -14.37 28.31
N TRP A 428 -19.80 -15.00 29.17
CA TRP A 428 -19.55 -15.09 30.61
C TRP A 428 -18.59 -16.22 30.99
N ALA A 429 -18.64 -17.35 30.29
CA ALA A 429 -17.78 -18.52 30.58
C ALA A 429 -16.31 -18.25 30.33
N ARG A 430 -15.94 -17.25 29.51
CA ARG A 430 -14.56 -16.91 29.12
C ARG A 430 -13.74 -18.13 28.70
N GLU A 431 -14.39 -19.06 27.99
CA GLU A 431 -13.70 -20.25 27.51
C GLU A 431 -12.47 -19.87 26.66
N PRO A 432 -11.34 -20.58 26.82
CA PRO A 432 -10.18 -20.36 25.97
C PRO A 432 -10.55 -20.58 24.51
N ASP A 433 -10.50 -19.52 23.70
CA ASP A 433 -10.79 -19.54 22.28
C ASP A 433 -9.78 -18.64 21.56
N PHE A 434 -9.07 -19.22 20.59
CA PHE A 434 -8.10 -18.48 19.78
C PHE A 434 -8.72 -17.27 19.05
N SER A 435 -10.02 -17.30 18.78
CA SER A 435 -10.74 -16.18 18.19
C SER A 435 -10.66 -14.89 19.03
N HIS A 436 -10.42 -14.99 20.36
CA HIS A 436 -10.20 -13.81 21.21
C HIS A 436 -8.91 -13.08 20.85
N ALA A 437 -7.80 -13.81 20.62
CA ALA A 437 -6.53 -13.22 20.20
C ALA A 437 -6.65 -12.55 18.81
N VAL A 438 -7.41 -13.17 17.90
CA VAL A 438 -7.71 -12.58 16.58
C VAL A 438 -8.56 -11.31 16.75
N LYS A 439 -9.60 -11.36 17.59
CA LYS A 439 -10.47 -10.21 17.88
C LYS A 439 -9.69 -9.02 18.44
N ASP A 440 -8.76 -9.26 19.35
CA ASP A 440 -7.94 -8.20 19.94
C ASP A 440 -7.03 -7.55 18.89
N ALA A 441 -6.38 -8.35 18.04
CA ALA A 441 -5.61 -7.81 16.92
C ALA A 441 -6.47 -7.03 15.92
N MET A 442 -7.69 -7.50 15.62
CA MET A 442 -8.64 -6.82 14.73
C MET A 442 -9.22 -5.54 15.35
N GLY A 443 -9.40 -5.51 16.67
CA GLY A 443 -9.89 -4.32 17.41
C GLY A 443 -8.98 -3.11 17.18
N GLY A 444 -7.66 -3.29 17.19
CA GLY A 444 -6.69 -2.22 16.91
C GLY A 444 -6.63 -1.76 15.44
N CYS A 445 -7.43 -2.30 14.52
CA CYS A 445 -7.47 -1.90 13.13
C CYS A 445 -8.41 -0.72 12.89
N LEU A 446 -7.90 0.39 12.34
CA LEU A 446 -8.67 1.58 12.01
C LEU A 446 -9.63 1.41 10.82
N ALA A 447 -9.61 0.29 10.12
CA ALA A 447 -10.39 0.02 8.91
C ALA A 447 -10.23 1.08 7.80
N CYS A 448 -9.05 1.72 7.71
CA CYS A 448 -8.75 2.83 6.79
C CYS A 448 -8.44 2.39 5.34
N LYS A 449 -8.40 1.09 5.05
CA LYS A 449 -8.02 0.49 3.74
C LYS A 449 -6.64 0.88 3.19
N SER A 450 -5.76 1.53 3.96
CA SER A 450 -4.41 1.86 3.48
C SER A 450 -3.61 0.62 3.08
N CYS A 451 -3.86 -0.53 3.71
CA CYS A 451 -3.19 -1.78 3.33
C CYS A 451 -3.63 -2.32 1.96
N SER A 452 -4.87 -2.14 1.53
CA SER A 452 -5.32 -2.58 0.20
C SER A 452 -4.74 -1.71 -0.94
N GLY A 453 -4.49 -0.41 -0.69
CA GLY A 453 -3.91 0.50 -1.67
C GLY A 453 -2.38 0.54 -1.68
N GLN A 454 -1.73 0.46 -0.51
CA GLN A 454 -0.28 0.61 -0.38
C GLN A 454 0.48 -0.73 -0.42
N CYS A 455 -0.17 -1.86 -0.08
CA CYS A 455 0.48 -3.16 -0.14
C CYS A 455 0.65 -3.62 -1.59
N PRO A 456 1.84 -4.02 -2.03
CA PRO A 456 2.05 -4.48 -3.40
C PRO A 456 1.14 -5.64 -3.81
N ILE A 457 0.73 -6.48 -2.85
CA ILE A 457 -0.19 -7.61 -3.07
C ILE A 457 -1.61 -7.34 -2.53
N LYS A 458 -1.95 -6.09 -2.28
CA LYS A 458 -3.31 -5.61 -1.97
C LYS A 458 -4.03 -6.36 -0.83
N VAL A 459 -3.33 -6.71 0.27
CA VAL A 459 -3.93 -7.34 1.46
C VAL A 459 -5.00 -6.42 2.05
N ASP A 460 -6.26 -6.84 2.03
CA ASP A 460 -7.40 -6.03 2.51
C ASP A 460 -7.87 -6.45 3.91
N VAL A 461 -7.15 -5.95 4.95
CA VAL A 461 -7.51 -6.22 6.34
C VAL A 461 -8.95 -5.80 6.69
N PRO A 462 -9.45 -4.61 6.32
CA PRO A 462 -10.82 -4.21 6.62
C PRO A 462 -11.87 -5.21 6.15
N THR A 463 -11.71 -5.82 4.99
CA THR A 463 -12.64 -6.79 4.43
C THR A 463 -12.65 -8.09 5.23
N PHE A 464 -11.51 -8.74 5.45
CA PHE A 464 -11.52 -9.99 6.25
C PHE A 464 -11.78 -9.74 7.75
N ARG A 465 -11.47 -8.53 8.28
CA ARG A 465 -11.89 -8.11 9.61
C ARG A 465 -13.40 -8.06 9.74
N ALA A 466 -14.09 -7.49 8.77
CA ALA A 466 -15.56 -7.44 8.78
C ALA A 466 -16.20 -8.85 8.75
N LYS A 467 -15.67 -9.75 7.88
CA LYS A 467 -16.07 -11.17 7.83
C LYS A 467 -15.80 -11.88 9.16
N PHE A 468 -14.65 -11.68 9.77
CA PHE A 468 -14.31 -12.24 11.08
C PHE A 468 -15.27 -11.75 12.18
N LEU A 469 -15.54 -10.43 12.25
CA LEU A 469 -16.42 -9.85 13.27
C LEU A 469 -17.88 -10.34 13.14
N GLU A 470 -18.38 -10.56 11.92
CA GLU A 470 -19.71 -11.17 11.71
C GLU A 470 -19.80 -12.52 12.40
N LEU A 471 -18.80 -13.40 12.20
CA LEU A 471 -18.73 -14.73 12.82
C LEU A 471 -18.43 -14.69 14.33
N TYR A 472 -17.50 -13.84 14.76
CA TYR A 472 -17.17 -13.72 16.18
C TYR A 472 -18.41 -13.35 17.00
N TYR A 473 -19.17 -12.35 16.55
CA TYR A 473 -20.38 -11.91 17.23
C TYR A 473 -21.63 -12.77 16.93
N SER A 474 -21.50 -13.81 16.16
CA SER A 474 -22.50 -14.89 16.13
C SER A 474 -22.41 -15.78 17.36
N ARG A 475 -21.23 -15.87 17.99
CA ARG A 475 -20.90 -16.72 19.15
C ARG A 475 -20.82 -15.97 20.47
N TYR A 476 -20.51 -14.66 20.43
CA TYR A 476 -20.32 -13.79 21.60
C TYR A 476 -21.25 -12.58 21.53
N LEU A 477 -21.47 -11.93 22.69
CA LEU A 477 -22.25 -10.70 22.75
C LEU A 477 -21.46 -9.55 22.07
N ARG A 478 -22.21 -8.76 21.31
CA ARG A 478 -21.67 -7.56 20.65
C ARG A 478 -21.83 -6.36 21.59
N PRO A 479 -20.85 -5.45 21.69
CA PRO A 479 -20.97 -4.21 22.45
C PRO A 479 -22.18 -3.38 21.99
N ALA A 480 -22.89 -2.75 22.95
CA ALA A 480 -24.05 -1.91 22.63
C ALA A 480 -23.71 -0.74 21.70
N ARG A 481 -22.50 -0.19 21.85
CA ARG A 481 -22.02 0.90 20.96
C ARG A 481 -21.94 0.46 19.49
N ASP A 482 -21.60 -0.80 19.18
CA ASP A 482 -21.53 -1.28 17.78
C ASP A 482 -22.90 -1.24 17.12
N HIS A 483 -23.98 -1.54 17.88
CA HIS A 483 -25.35 -1.41 17.40
C HIS A 483 -25.73 0.06 17.20
N LEU A 484 -25.37 0.95 18.14
CA LEU A 484 -25.63 2.39 18.01
C LEU A 484 -24.92 2.97 16.78
N VAL A 485 -23.62 2.64 16.60
CA VAL A 485 -22.82 3.15 15.47
C VAL A 485 -23.32 2.55 14.16
N GLY A 486 -23.66 1.24 14.13
CA GLY A 486 -24.21 0.59 12.94
C GLY A 486 -25.54 1.18 12.46
N SER A 487 -26.37 1.65 13.40
CA SER A 487 -27.67 2.28 13.11
C SER A 487 -27.61 3.80 12.93
N LEU A 488 -26.40 4.39 13.05
CA LEU A 488 -26.24 5.86 13.08
C LEU A 488 -26.85 6.53 11.83
N GLU A 489 -26.53 6.02 10.65
CA GLU A 489 -27.01 6.62 9.39
C GLU A 489 -28.54 6.60 9.27
N ASP A 490 -29.19 5.56 9.75
CA ASP A 490 -30.66 5.44 9.77
C ASP A 490 -31.30 6.40 10.80
N MET A 491 -30.61 6.68 11.92
CA MET A 491 -31.10 7.53 12.99
C MET A 491 -30.95 9.03 12.68
N LEU A 492 -29.95 9.43 11.89
CA LEU A 492 -29.61 10.84 11.63
C LEU A 492 -30.76 11.69 11.10
N PRO A 493 -31.63 11.23 10.17
CA PRO A 493 -32.75 12.03 9.67
C PRO A 493 -33.76 12.41 10.80
N ALA A 494 -34.04 11.49 11.72
CA ALA A 494 -34.91 11.74 12.85
C ALA A 494 -34.23 12.61 13.93
N MET A 495 -32.99 12.28 14.32
CA MET A 495 -32.21 13.02 15.30
C MET A 495 -31.92 14.46 14.84
N GLY A 496 -31.74 14.67 13.55
CA GLY A 496 -31.54 15.99 12.95
C GLY A 496 -32.74 16.94 13.11
N GLN A 497 -33.95 16.42 13.37
CA GLN A 497 -35.13 17.27 13.66
C GLN A 497 -35.06 17.87 15.07
N VAL A 498 -34.42 17.17 16.00
CA VAL A 498 -34.25 17.59 17.42
C VAL A 498 -32.80 17.97 17.76
N ARG A 499 -32.05 18.46 16.75
CA ARG A 499 -30.60 18.75 16.84
C ARG A 499 -30.20 19.57 18.04
N GLY A 500 -31.01 20.56 18.44
CA GLY A 500 -30.72 21.42 19.60
C GLY A 500 -30.73 20.64 20.92
N LEU A 501 -31.69 19.74 21.09
CA LEU A 501 -31.79 18.87 22.26
C LEU A 501 -30.65 17.85 22.31
N TYR A 502 -30.30 17.26 21.18
CA TYR A 502 -29.17 16.35 21.07
C TYR A 502 -27.85 17.04 21.44
N ASN A 503 -27.59 18.21 20.85
CA ASN A 503 -26.36 18.96 21.14
C ASN A 503 -26.26 19.39 22.60
N PHE A 504 -27.39 19.84 23.21
CA PHE A 504 -27.49 20.15 24.63
C PHE A 504 -27.19 18.92 25.49
N PHE A 505 -27.77 17.77 25.19
CA PHE A 505 -27.50 16.51 25.88
C PHE A 505 -26.02 16.17 25.85
N LEU A 506 -25.38 16.18 24.67
CA LEU A 506 -23.95 15.84 24.52
C LEU A 506 -23.01 16.78 25.34
N THR A 507 -23.38 18.05 25.49
CA THR A 507 -22.56 19.01 26.24
C THR A 507 -22.80 18.92 27.76
N SER A 508 -23.88 18.27 28.17
CA SER A 508 -24.21 18.07 29.60
C SER A 508 -23.28 17.06 30.27
N SER A 509 -23.15 17.13 31.60
CA SER A 509 -22.39 16.15 32.38
C SER A 509 -23.02 14.75 32.31
N LEU A 510 -24.36 14.67 32.31
CA LEU A 510 -25.11 13.43 32.18
C LEU A 510 -24.88 12.77 30.81
N GLY A 511 -24.92 13.54 29.73
CA GLY A 511 -24.66 13.05 28.37
C GLY A 511 -23.23 12.49 28.22
N ARG A 512 -22.24 13.24 28.75
CA ARG A 512 -20.85 12.74 28.75
C ARG A 512 -20.67 11.46 29.58
N ALA A 513 -21.33 11.35 30.73
CA ALA A 513 -21.30 10.09 31.51
C ALA A 513 -21.98 8.95 30.79
N ALA A 514 -23.13 9.17 30.17
CA ALA A 514 -23.83 8.15 29.36
C ALA A 514 -22.98 7.66 28.17
N MET A 515 -22.32 8.58 27.45
CA MET A 515 -21.43 8.23 26.36
C MET A 515 -20.26 7.35 26.84
N ARG A 516 -19.64 7.69 27.97
CA ARG A 516 -18.55 6.87 28.55
C ARG A 516 -19.01 5.48 28.97
N MET A 517 -20.21 5.34 29.52
CA MET A 517 -20.76 4.03 29.88
C MET A 517 -20.92 3.09 28.68
N ILE A 518 -21.21 3.63 27.50
CA ILE A 518 -21.25 2.84 26.25
C ILE A 518 -19.88 2.74 25.54
N GLY A 519 -18.80 3.25 26.16
CA GLY A 519 -17.43 3.14 25.66
C GLY A 519 -17.03 4.25 24.66
N LEU A 520 -17.72 5.40 24.63
CA LEU A 520 -17.38 6.54 23.77
C LEU A 520 -16.94 7.75 24.60
N VAL A 521 -15.85 8.42 24.18
CA VAL A 521 -15.32 9.63 24.84
C VAL A 521 -16.03 10.88 24.32
N HIS A 522 -16.23 10.95 23.01
CA HIS A 522 -16.84 12.09 22.31
C HIS A 522 -17.85 11.61 21.27
N SER A 523 -18.84 12.45 21.00
CA SER A 523 -19.70 12.34 19.83
C SER A 523 -19.77 13.69 19.13
N PRO A 524 -19.79 13.75 17.80
CA PRO A 524 -19.88 15.02 17.10
C PRO A 524 -21.24 15.69 17.31
N SER A 525 -21.22 17.03 17.45
CA SER A 525 -22.44 17.84 17.51
C SER A 525 -23.03 18.06 16.13
N PHE A 526 -24.35 18.02 16.00
CA PHE A 526 -25.03 18.40 14.75
C PHE A 526 -24.71 19.85 14.38
N SER A 527 -24.61 20.09 13.08
CA SER A 527 -24.58 21.43 12.53
C SER A 527 -25.82 22.23 12.98
N PRO A 528 -25.68 23.49 13.39
CA PRO A 528 -26.83 24.37 13.66
C PRO A 528 -27.68 24.61 12.42
N ILE A 529 -27.09 24.44 11.23
CA ILE A 529 -27.71 24.67 9.91
C ILE A 529 -28.46 23.41 9.46
N SER A 530 -29.71 23.56 8.99
CA SER A 530 -30.47 22.48 8.37
C SER A 530 -30.23 22.44 6.87
N LEU A 531 -29.55 21.41 6.36
CA LEU A 531 -29.32 21.27 4.93
C LEU A 531 -30.63 21.34 4.15
N ARG A 532 -31.66 20.60 4.55
CA ARG A 532 -32.98 20.59 3.87
C ARG A 532 -33.60 22.00 3.77
N ARG A 533 -33.50 22.82 4.84
CA ARG A 533 -34.05 24.20 4.81
C ARG A 533 -33.24 25.10 3.90
N GLU A 534 -31.91 25.00 3.94
CA GLU A 534 -31.01 25.79 3.11
C GLU A 534 -31.18 25.45 1.62
N LEU A 535 -31.33 24.16 1.28
CA LEU A 535 -31.60 23.75 -0.10
C LEU A 535 -32.91 24.33 -0.61
N ALA A 536 -33.99 24.27 0.18
CA ALA A 536 -35.27 24.86 -0.17
C ALA A 536 -35.18 26.38 -0.34
N THR A 537 -34.50 27.09 0.57
CA THR A 537 -34.31 28.56 0.48
C THR A 537 -33.50 28.96 -0.75
N ARG A 538 -32.56 28.12 -1.21
CA ARG A 538 -31.72 28.37 -2.38
C ARG A 538 -32.33 27.86 -3.67
N GLY A 539 -33.52 27.27 -3.65
CA GLY A 539 -34.18 26.68 -4.81
C GLY A 539 -33.42 25.50 -5.42
N ILE A 540 -32.62 24.78 -4.61
CA ILE A 540 -31.90 23.58 -5.07
C ILE A 540 -32.84 22.38 -5.02
N SER A 541 -33.07 21.77 -6.20
CA SER A 541 -33.99 20.64 -6.34
C SER A 541 -33.35 19.33 -5.93
N GLU A 542 -34.16 18.43 -5.40
CA GLU A 542 -33.78 17.04 -5.20
C GLU A 542 -33.61 16.35 -6.56
N ALA A 543 -32.56 15.56 -6.70
CA ALA A 543 -32.29 14.78 -7.90
C ALA A 543 -33.19 13.53 -7.90
N THR A 544 -34.17 13.47 -8.78
CA THR A 544 -34.91 12.24 -9.11
C THR A 544 -34.76 11.96 -10.60
N ARG A 545 -35.00 10.72 -11.02
CA ARG A 545 -34.97 10.36 -12.43
C ARG A 545 -35.92 11.26 -13.25
N GLU A 546 -37.10 11.52 -12.73
CA GLU A 546 -38.12 12.35 -13.36
C GLU A 546 -37.60 13.79 -13.51
N THR A 547 -37.09 14.41 -12.44
CA THR A 547 -36.59 15.81 -12.48
C THR A 547 -35.43 15.96 -13.46
N LEU A 548 -34.49 15.00 -13.47
CA LEU A 548 -33.34 15.06 -14.38
C LEU A 548 -33.69 14.70 -15.82
N ALA A 549 -34.72 13.89 -16.05
CA ALA A 549 -35.17 13.51 -17.40
C ALA A 549 -35.83 14.68 -18.15
N THR A 550 -36.39 15.69 -17.46
CA THR A 550 -36.96 16.89 -18.06
C THR A 550 -35.90 17.83 -18.64
N LEU A 551 -34.63 17.68 -18.28
CA LEU A 551 -33.54 18.53 -18.73
C LEU A 551 -33.17 18.20 -20.18
N SER A 552 -32.93 19.23 -20.99
CA SER A 552 -32.33 19.10 -22.33
C SER A 552 -30.89 18.54 -22.24
N LEU A 553 -30.32 18.09 -23.35
CA LEU A 553 -28.94 17.61 -23.39
C LEU A 553 -27.93 18.69 -22.95
N GLU A 554 -28.14 19.92 -23.31
CA GLU A 554 -27.31 21.07 -22.94
C GLU A 554 -27.41 21.35 -21.44
N GLU A 555 -28.63 21.35 -20.89
CA GLU A 555 -28.84 21.51 -19.45
C GLU A 555 -28.22 20.35 -18.63
N ARG A 556 -28.32 19.10 -19.11
CA ARG A 556 -27.67 17.93 -18.45
C ARG A 556 -26.17 18.10 -18.42
N ALA A 557 -25.54 18.53 -19.53
CA ALA A 557 -24.09 18.77 -19.59
C ALA A 557 -23.63 19.88 -18.62
N ARG A 558 -24.52 20.75 -18.18
CA ARG A 558 -24.30 21.82 -17.20
C ARG A 558 -24.93 21.52 -15.84
N SER A 559 -25.36 20.28 -15.60
CA SER A 559 -25.93 19.83 -14.32
C SER A 559 -25.01 18.84 -13.63
N VAL A 560 -25.11 18.77 -12.31
CA VAL A 560 -24.35 17.84 -11.47
C VAL A 560 -25.19 17.39 -10.29
N VAL A 561 -25.14 16.12 -9.94
CA VAL A 561 -25.82 15.56 -8.77
C VAL A 561 -24.83 15.38 -7.63
N LEU A 562 -25.06 16.09 -6.52
CA LEU A 562 -24.32 15.91 -5.29
C LEU A 562 -24.90 14.74 -4.51
N VAL A 563 -24.09 13.69 -4.30
CA VAL A 563 -24.45 12.51 -3.50
C VAL A 563 -24.20 12.84 -2.03
N GLN A 564 -25.26 12.76 -1.22
CA GLN A 564 -25.19 13.05 0.21
C GLN A 564 -24.46 11.95 0.98
N ASP A 565 -23.71 12.33 1.99
CA ASP A 565 -23.19 11.45 3.04
C ASP A 565 -23.67 11.88 4.43
N ALA A 566 -23.62 10.92 5.37
CA ALA A 566 -24.12 11.12 6.72
C ALA A 566 -23.35 12.21 7.49
N PHE A 567 -22.05 12.33 7.26
CA PHE A 567 -21.18 13.18 8.10
C PHE A 567 -21.23 14.64 7.65
N THR A 568 -21.04 14.92 6.37
CA THR A 568 -21.06 16.29 5.86
C THR A 568 -22.47 16.86 5.87
N SER A 569 -23.51 16.06 5.59
CA SER A 569 -24.89 16.56 5.57
C SER A 569 -25.43 16.99 6.94
N TRP A 570 -25.07 16.32 8.02
CA TRP A 570 -25.58 16.59 9.36
C TRP A 570 -24.61 17.28 10.32
N TYR A 571 -23.30 17.03 10.20
CA TYR A 571 -22.31 17.59 11.13
C TYR A 571 -21.54 18.78 10.55
N GLU A 572 -21.29 18.79 9.24
CA GLU A 572 -20.58 19.91 8.55
C GLU A 572 -21.36 20.43 7.32
N THR A 573 -22.63 20.76 7.52
CA THR A 573 -23.54 21.26 6.47
C THR A 573 -22.96 22.45 5.67
N ASN A 574 -22.14 23.28 6.32
CA ASN A 574 -21.46 24.40 5.66
C ASN A 574 -20.51 23.96 4.55
N VAL A 575 -19.92 22.74 4.64
CA VAL A 575 -19.07 22.19 3.58
C VAL A 575 -19.92 21.84 2.37
N VAL A 576 -21.06 21.17 2.56
CA VAL A 576 -22.01 20.84 1.47
C VAL A 576 -22.48 22.10 0.77
N LEU A 577 -22.86 23.14 1.52
CA LEU A 577 -23.29 24.43 0.98
C LEU A 577 -22.17 25.12 0.21
N ALA A 578 -20.94 25.07 0.68
CA ALA A 578 -19.79 25.62 -0.02
C ALA A 578 -19.51 24.88 -1.35
N VAL A 579 -19.70 23.56 -1.39
CA VAL A 579 -19.59 22.77 -2.64
C VAL A 579 -20.67 23.17 -3.64
N ILE A 580 -21.92 23.31 -3.19
CA ILE A 580 -23.05 23.78 -4.02
C ILE A 580 -22.74 25.17 -4.59
N ASP A 581 -22.34 26.11 -3.75
CA ASP A 581 -21.98 27.47 -4.16
C ASP A 581 -20.79 27.49 -5.12
N LEU A 582 -19.80 26.59 -4.93
CA LEU A 582 -18.67 26.45 -5.85
C LEU A 582 -19.14 25.94 -7.23
N MET A 583 -19.98 24.90 -7.28
CA MET A 583 -20.57 24.39 -8.51
C MET A 583 -21.31 25.47 -9.28
N GLN A 584 -22.13 26.26 -8.59
CA GLN A 584 -22.83 27.41 -9.20
C GLN A 584 -21.86 28.51 -9.67
N THR A 585 -20.80 28.79 -8.90
CA THR A 585 -19.79 29.80 -9.26
C THR A 585 -19.05 29.46 -10.55
N ILE A 586 -18.85 28.17 -10.82
CA ILE A 586 -18.21 27.68 -12.07
C ILE A 586 -19.21 27.38 -13.18
N GLY A 587 -20.49 27.74 -13.00
CA GLY A 587 -21.52 27.71 -14.05
C GLY A 587 -22.30 26.40 -14.18
N PHE A 588 -22.33 25.58 -13.15
CA PHE A 588 -23.12 24.34 -13.10
C PHE A 588 -24.37 24.50 -12.24
N ARG A 589 -25.40 23.75 -12.61
CA ARG A 589 -26.65 23.64 -11.85
C ARG A 589 -26.57 22.41 -10.93
N PRO A 590 -26.42 22.59 -9.62
CA PRO A 590 -26.38 21.48 -8.68
C PRO A 590 -27.79 20.95 -8.38
N PHE A 591 -27.92 19.65 -8.33
CA PHE A 591 -29.01 18.88 -7.74
C PHE A 591 -28.45 18.09 -6.56
N VAL A 592 -29.29 17.73 -5.60
CA VAL A 592 -28.86 16.94 -4.46
C VAL A 592 -29.62 15.62 -4.44
N ALA A 593 -28.91 14.50 -4.44
CA ALA A 593 -29.51 13.17 -4.38
C ALA A 593 -30.30 12.99 -3.06
N PRO A 594 -31.39 12.20 -3.04
CA PRO A 594 -32.04 11.80 -1.81
C PRO A 594 -31.01 11.17 -0.86
N PHE A 595 -31.18 11.39 0.44
CA PHE A 595 -30.28 10.74 1.39
C PHE A 595 -30.64 9.26 1.54
N TYR A 596 -29.66 8.41 1.24
CA TYR A 596 -29.65 6.99 1.55
C TYR A 596 -28.43 6.65 2.39
N PRO A 597 -28.54 5.84 3.46
CA PRO A 597 -27.41 5.33 4.21
C PRO A 597 -26.38 4.70 3.28
N ASN A 598 -25.10 5.03 3.50
CA ASN A 598 -23.98 4.45 2.72
C ASN A 598 -23.64 3.04 3.23
N GLY A 599 -23.88 2.76 4.51
CA GLY A 599 -23.63 1.48 5.14
C GLY A 599 -22.18 1.26 5.61
N LYS A 600 -21.27 2.20 5.42
CA LYS A 600 -19.88 2.05 5.86
C LYS A 600 -19.74 1.69 7.35
N PRO A 601 -20.46 2.31 8.29
CA PRO A 601 -20.44 1.89 9.69
C PRO A 601 -20.84 0.44 9.91
N LEU A 602 -21.84 -0.06 9.18
CA LEU A 602 -22.27 -1.46 9.23
C LEU A 602 -21.15 -2.41 8.77
N HIS A 603 -20.49 -2.10 7.66
CA HIS A 603 -19.36 -2.87 7.15
C HIS A 603 -18.20 -2.92 8.16
N VAL A 604 -17.77 -1.76 8.66
CA VAL A 604 -16.66 -1.65 9.61
C VAL A 604 -16.91 -2.47 10.88
N HIS A 605 -18.13 -2.52 11.37
CA HIS A 605 -18.49 -3.28 12.58
C HIS A 605 -18.93 -4.74 12.29
N GLY A 606 -18.86 -5.22 11.03
CA GLY A 606 -19.18 -6.61 10.68
C GLY A 606 -20.67 -6.95 10.76
N PHE A 607 -21.56 -6.01 10.42
CA PHE A 607 -22.99 -6.25 10.18
C PHE A 607 -23.22 -6.48 8.68
N LEU A 608 -22.53 -7.48 8.10
CA LEU A 608 -22.45 -7.62 6.64
C LEU A 608 -23.81 -7.88 5.97
N GLY A 609 -24.68 -8.66 6.59
CA GLY A 609 -26.03 -8.86 6.07
C GLY A 609 -26.86 -7.57 6.01
N SER A 610 -26.71 -6.67 6.99
CA SER A 610 -27.36 -5.35 6.99
C SER A 610 -26.70 -4.41 6.00
N PHE A 611 -25.36 -4.45 5.92
CA PHE A 611 -24.60 -3.68 4.94
C PHE A 611 -25.06 -3.97 3.51
N VAL A 612 -25.13 -5.24 3.10
CA VAL A 612 -25.56 -5.64 1.74
C VAL A 612 -26.95 -5.08 1.42
N ARG A 613 -27.92 -5.17 2.36
CA ARG A 613 -29.26 -4.63 2.14
C ARG A 613 -29.27 -3.11 1.94
N VAL A 614 -28.51 -2.39 2.76
CA VAL A 614 -28.40 -0.91 2.67
C VAL A 614 -27.67 -0.52 1.39
N ALA A 615 -26.55 -1.16 1.09
CA ALA A 615 -25.75 -0.90 -0.09
C ALA A 615 -26.53 -1.18 -1.39
N SER A 616 -27.33 -2.27 -1.46
CA SER A 616 -28.17 -2.58 -2.62
C SER A 616 -29.19 -1.48 -2.90
N ARG A 617 -29.83 -0.94 -1.85
CA ARG A 617 -30.83 0.15 -1.99
C ARG A 617 -30.17 1.43 -2.46
N ASN A 618 -29.01 1.79 -1.86
CA ASN A 618 -28.28 3.01 -2.27
C ASN A 618 -27.74 2.88 -3.71
N ALA A 619 -27.17 1.71 -4.06
CA ALA A 619 -26.69 1.45 -5.40
C ALA A 619 -27.81 1.52 -6.46
N ALA A 620 -29.01 1.00 -6.14
CA ALA A 620 -30.16 1.09 -7.03
C ALA A 620 -30.56 2.56 -7.32
N MET A 621 -30.63 3.40 -6.27
CA MET A 621 -30.90 4.83 -6.43
C MET A 621 -29.84 5.51 -7.28
N LEU A 622 -28.57 5.24 -7.04
CA LEU A 622 -27.46 5.81 -7.82
C LEU A 622 -27.51 5.37 -9.30
N ARG A 623 -27.85 4.10 -9.58
CA ARG A 623 -28.03 3.62 -10.96
C ARG A 623 -29.17 4.38 -11.69
N GLU A 624 -30.32 4.53 -11.01
CA GLU A 624 -31.45 5.30 -11.57
C GLU A 624 -31.06 6.74 -11.93
N LEU A 625 -30.31 7.42 -11.05
CA LEU A 625 -29.83 8.78 -11.33
C LEU A 625 -28.82 8.79 -12.48
N ALA A 626 -27.89 7.84 -12.55
CA ALA A 626 -26.87 7.76 -13.60
C ALA A 626 -27.45 7.52 -15.00
N LEU A 627 -28.61 6.84 -15.12
CA LEU A 627 -29.30 6.64 -16.41
C LEU A 627 -29.68 7.97 -17.09
N THR A 628 -29.71 9.06 -16.35
CA THR A 628 -29.99 10.41 -16.90
C THR A 628 -28.80 11.03 -17.62
N GLY A 629 -27.59 10.46 -17.46
CA GLY A 629 -26.34 10.99 -18.01
C GLY A 629 -25.75 12.18 -17.22
N VAL A 630 -26.34 12.56 -16.08
CA VAL A 630 -25.80 13.63 -15.21
C VAL A 630 -24.74 13.04 -14.27
N GLU A 631 -23.59 13.69 -14.12
CA GLU A 631 -22.48 13.22 -13.28
C GLU A 631 -22.86 13.21 -11.79
N LEU A 632 -22.41 12.16 -11.09
CA LEU A 632 -22.60 11.97 -9.65
C LEU A 632 -21.30 12.32 -8.91
N VAL A 633 -21.39 13.19 -7.89
CA VAL A 633 -20.21 13.68 -7.14
C VAL A 633 -20.45 13.56 -5.64
N GLY A 634 -19.49 12.95 -4.92
CA GLY A 634 -19.50 12.90 -3.46
C GLY A 634 -18.60 13.96 -2.82
N VAL A 635 -18.83 14.27 -1.55
CA VAL A 635 -18.09 15.31 -0.80
C VAL A 635 -16.98 14.73 0.06
N ASP A 636 -17.32 13.82 0.98
CA ASP A 636 -16.31 13.18 1.84
C ASP A 636 -15.63 12.03 1.11
N ALA A 637 -14.30 12.08 1.05
CA ALA A 637 -13.50 11.09 0.34
C ALA A 637 -13.70 9.66 0.86
N SER A 638 -13.80 9.47 2.17
CA SER A 638 -13.98 8.14 2.77
C SER A 638 -15.32 7.53 2.40
N MET A 639 -16.39 8.34 2.39
CA MET A 639 -17.74 7.89 2.06
C MET A 639 -17.88 7.64 0.56
N THR A 640 -17.31 8.51 -0.28
CA THR A 640 -17.33 8.35 -1.75
C THR A 640 -16.56 7.11 -2.20
N LEU A 641 -15.38 6.87 -1.64
CA LEU A 641 -14.56 5.70 -1.98
C LEU A 641 -15.17 4.36 -1.51
N THR A 642 -16.15 4.38 -0.60
CA THR A 642 -16.92 3.19 -0.23
C THR A 642 -17.65 2.59 -1.43
N TYR A 643 -18.17 3.42 -2.33
CA TYR A 643 -18.82 2.99 -3.57
C TYR A 643 -17.87 2.25 -4.53
N ARG A 644 -16.55 2.45 -4.40
CA ARG A 644 -15.51 1.89 -5.27
C ARG A 644 -14.76 0.72 -4.61
N SER A 645 -15.10 0.34 -3.38
CA SER A 645 -14.38 -0.70 -2.63
C SER A 645 -15.29 -1.62 -1.84
N GLU A 646 -15.98 -1.14 -0.78
CA GLU A 646 -16.83 -2.01 0.03
C GLU A 646 -18.05 -2.54 -0.74
N TYR A 647 -18.54 -1.78 -1.73
CA TYR A 647 -19.64 -2.17 -2.61
C TYR A 647 -19.29 -3.28 -3.60
N ASP A 648 -18.00 -3.68 -3.69
CA ASP A 648 -17.58 -4.88 -4.43
C ASP A 648 -18.18 -6.17 -3.83
N MET A 649 -18.71 -6.12 -2.60
CA MET A 649 -19.52 -7.23 -2.03
C MET A 649 -20.85 -7.45 -2.73
N LEU A 650 -21.34 -6.48 -3.50
CA LEU A 650 -22.54 -6.64 -4.33
C LEU A 650 -22.20 -7.40 -5.62
N PRO A 651 -23.17 -8.16 -6.19
CA PRO A 651 -23.05 -8.69 -7.54
C PRO A 651 -22.72 -7.56 -8.52
N GLU A 652 -21.91 -7.82 -9.54
CA GLU A 652 -21.44 -6.82 -10.49
C GLU A 652 -22.57 -6.00 -11.12
N ALA A 653 -23.67 -6.65 -11.51
CA ALA A 653 -24.86 -6.01 -12.07
C ALA A 653 -25.57 -5.05 -11.09
N ASP A 654 -25.35 -5.24 -9.78
CA ASP A 654 -25.99 -4.45 -8.72
C ASP A 654 -25.10 -3.34 -8.18
N ARG A 655 -23.85 -3.26 -8.61
CA ARG A 655 -22.90 -2.23 -8.18
C ARG A 655 -23.34 -0.83 -8.62
N PRO A 656 -22.99 0.21 -7.85
CA PRO A 656 -23.29 1.59 -8.25
C PRO A 656 -22.48 2.01 -9.47
N PRO A 657 -22.95 3.02 -10.23
CA PRO A 657 -22.14 3.66 -11.25
C PRO A 657 -20.97 4.42 -10.58
N PRO A 658 -19.98 4.90 -11.37
CA PRO A 658 -18.92 5.73 -10.84
C PRO A 658 -19.46 6.99 -10.16
N VAL A 659 -19.18 7.15 -8.85
CA VAL A 659 -19.38 8.39 -8.10
C VAL A 659 -18.01 9.07 -8.01
N LEU A 660 -17.92 10.28 -8.58
CA LEU A 660 -16.67 11.04 -8.63
C LEU A 660 -16.34 11.64 -7.25
N LEU A 661 -15.07 11.68 -6.92
CA LEU A 661 -14.58 12.60 -5.89
C LEU A 661 -14.72 14.04 -6.39
N LEU A 662 -14.90 14.99 -5.49
CA LEU A 662 -15.09 16.39 -5.86
C LEU A 662 -13.92 16.93 -6.71
N GLN A 663 -12.67 16.57 -6.37
CA GLN A 663 -11.49 16.99 -7.13
C GLN A 663 -11.43 16.39 -8.53
N GLU A 664 -11.87 15.14 -8.73
CA GLU A 664 -11.95 14.52 -10.06
C GLU A 664 -12.94 15.28 -10.95
N TRP A 665 -14.07 15.66 -10.38
CA TRP A 665 -15.06 16.45 -11.08
C TRP A 665 -14.54 17.87 -11.40
N LEU A 666 -13.89 18.55 -10.46
CA LEU A 666 -13.26 19.85 -10.70
C LEU A 666 -12.17 19.79 -11.77
N TYR A 667 -11.38 18.70 -11.80
CA TYR A 667 -10.37 18.49 -12.84
C TYR A 667 -10.99 18.35 -14.23
N ARG A 668 -12.08 17.59 -14.36
CA ARG A 668 -12.81 17.45 -15.63
C ARG A 668 -13.33 18.79 -16.14
N HIS A 669 -13.77 19.64 -15.24
CA HIS A 669 -14.36 20.94 -15.56
C HIS A 669 -13.44 22.13 -15.25
N ARG A 670 -12.13 21.93 -15.20
CA ARG A 670 -11.12 22.94 -14.85
C ARG A 670 -11.17 24.17 -15.73
N ASP A 671 -11.53 24.02 -17.00
CA ASP A 671 -11.63 25.12 -17.95
C ASP A 671 -12.83 26.06 -17.67
N SER A 672 -13.79 25.60 -16.88
CA SER A 672 -14.92 26.41 -16.39
C SER A 672 -14.61 27.17 -15.10
N ILE A 673 -13.47 26.91 -14.46
CA ILE A 673 -13.08 27.58 -13.22
C ILE A 673 -12.61 29.00 -13.53
N PRO A 674 -13.23 30.05 -12.96
CA PRO A 674 -12.84 31.43 -13.22
C PRO A 674 -11.43 31.73 -12.69
N LYS A 675 -10.54 32.27 -13.52
CA LYS A 675 -9.20 32.67 -13.11
C LYS A 675 -9.25 33.99 -12.35
N ALA A 676 -8.73 33.99 -11.12
CA ALA A 676 -8.55 35.16 -10.28
C ALA A 676 -7.22 35.88 -10.59
N LYS A 677 -7.17 37.22 -10.41
CA LYS A 677 -5.93 38.02 -10.55
C LYS A 677 -5.07 38.06 -9.29
N ALA A 678 -5.55 37.51 -8.17
CA ALA A 678 -4.83 37.46 -6.90
C ALA A 678 -3.86 36.26 -6.85
N SER A 679 -2.82 36.30 -6.04
CA SER A 679 -2.00 35.15 -5.68
C SER A 679 -2.48 34.56 -4.37
N GLY A 680 -2.58 33.24 -4.29
CA GLY A 680 -2.91 32.52 -3.05
C GLY A 680 -2.11 31.23 -2.95
N GLU A 681 -1.56 30.94 -1.78
CA GLU A 681 -0.87 29.69 -1.51
C GLU A 681 -1.61 28.92 -0.42
N TYR A 682 -1.85 27.64 -0.65
CA TYR A 682 -2.53 26.74 0.27
C TYR A 682 -1.73 25.44 0.47
N LEU A 683 -1.94 24.82 1.62
CA LEU A 683 -1.31 23.56 2.02
C LEU A 683 -2.42 22.53 2.28
N LEU A 684 -2.30 21.32 1.74
CA LEU A 684 -3.32 20.29 1.87
C LEU A 684 -2.80 19.09 2.66
N LEU A 685 -3.55 18.71 3.68
CA LEU A 685 -3.47 17.42 4.35
C LEU A 685 -4.61 16.53 3.81
N PRO A 686 -4.33 15.63 2.87
CA PRO A 686 -5.36 14.79 2.26
C PRO A 686 -5.80 13.66 3.20
N HIS A 687 -7.00 13.17 3.00
CA HIS A 687 -7.51 12.00 3.72
C HIS A 687 -6.70 10.75 3.41
N CYS A 688 -6.49 9.88 4.41
CA CYS A 688 -5.70 8.65 4.21
C CYS A 688 -6.28 7.72 3.14
N SER A 689 -7.61 7.69 2.94
CA SER A 689 -8.23 6.90 1.87
C SER A 689 -7.92 7.46 0.47
N GLU A 690 -7.82 8.79 0.28
CA GLU A 690 -7.37 9.41 -0.97
C GLU A 690 -5.92 9.01 -1.28
N ARG A 691 -5.04 9.08 -0.27
CA ARG A 691 -3.64 8.68 -0.40
C ARG A 691 -3.44 7.18 -0.67
N SER A 692 -4.43 6.36 -0.40
CA SER A 692 -4.32 4.92 -0.51
C SER A 692 -5.04 4.35 -1.73
N LEU A 693 -6.24 4.84 -2.03
CA LEU A 693 -7.13 4.28 -3.05
C LEU A 693 -7.31 5.19 -4.29
N ALA A 694 -6.89 6.47 -4.18
CA ALA A 694 -7.10 7.46 -5.23
C ALA A 694 -5.94 8.49 -5.27
N VAL A 695 -4.69 8.00 -5.24
CA VAL A 695 -3.48 8.86 -5.12
C VAL A 695 -3.37 9.86 -6.27
N SER A 696 -3.69 9.46 -7.50
CA SER A 696 -3.66 10.32 -8.70
C SER A 696 -4.56 11.55 -8.56
N THR A 697 -5.68 11.42 -7.82
CA THR A 697 -6.65 12.51 -7.65
C THR A 697 -6.17 13.65 -6.74
N LEU A 698 -5.05 13.47 -6.05
CA LEU A 698 -4.43 14.56 -5.27
C LEU A 698 -3.89 15.66 -6.18
N ARG A 699 -3.41 15.30 -7.39
CA ARG A 699 -3.03 16.23 -8.45
C ARG A 699 -4.23 17.03 -8.94
N ASP A 700 -5.43 16.45 -8.95
CA ASP A 700 -6.64 17.13 -9.43
C ASP A 700 -6.97 18.34 -8.57
N TRP A 701 -6.77 18.27 -7.24
CA TRP A 701 -6.86 19.44 -6.37
C TRP A 701 -5.87 20.54 -6.76
N GLN A 702 -4.60 20.16 -7.03
CA GLN A 702 -3.58 21.13 -7.43
C GLN A 702 -3.95 21.83 -8.75
N VAL A 703 -4.47 21.06 -9.73
CA VAL A 703 -4.92 21.61 -11.03
C VAL A 703 -6.13 22.52 -10.84
N ALA A 704 -7.11 22.17 -10.00
CA ALA A 704 -8.28 23.01 -9.73
C ALA A 704 -7.90 24.38 -9.12
N PHE A 705 -6.96 24.39 -8.16
CA PHE A 705 -6.45 25.63 -7.58
C PHE A 705 -5.60 26.43 -8.59
N ALA A 706 -4.78 25.77 -9.39
CA ALA A 706 -4.01 26.42 -10.44
C ALA A 706 -4.90 27.06 -11.52
N ALA A 707 -5.99 26.40 -11.92
CA ALA A 707 -6.98 26.96 -12.84
C ALA A 707 -7.60 28.25 -12.28
N ALA A 708 -7.87 28.31 -10.99
CA ALA A 708 -8.34 29.52 -10.30
C ALA A 708 -7.27 30.61 -10.15
N GLY A 709 -5.97 30.30 -10.37
CA GLY A 709 -4.85 31.23 -10.19
C GLY A 709 -4.20 31.17 -8.79
N ALA A 710 -4.45 30.10 -8.03
CA ALA A 710 -3.85 29.84 -6.73
C ALA A 710 -2.91 28.63 -6.77
N THR A 711 -1.99 28.52 -5.83
CA THR A 711 -1.09 27.37 -5.67
C THR A 711 -1.58 26.51 -4.50
N LEU A 712 -1.66 25.19 -4.72
CA LEU A 712 -1.91 24.21 -3.67
C LEU A 712 -0.75 23.23 -3.60
N ARG A 713 -0.17 23.08 -2.41
CA ARG A 713 0.87 22.06 -2.15
C ARG A 713 0.31 20.96 -1.26
N VAL A 714 0.38 19.72 -1.73
CA VAL A 714 0.04 18.54 -0.93
C VAL A 714 1.20 18.25 0.02
N LEU A 715 0.90 18.16 1.32
CA LEU A 715 1.90 17.84 2.35
C LEU A 715 2.01 16.31 2.51
N PRO A 716 3.22 15.76 2.70
CA PRO A 716 3.37 14.39 3.12
C PRO A 716 2.71 14.22 4.49
N SER A 717 1.83 13.23 4.63
CA SER A 717 1.11 12.99 5.88
C SER A 717 0.58 11.57 5.96
N GLY A 718 0.64 10.97 7.13
CA GLY A 718 0.03 9.68 7.42
C GLY A 718 -1.46 9.79 7.81
N CYS A 719 -1.88 9.00 8.78
CA CYS A 719 -3.25 9.02 9.29
C CYS A 719 -3.42 10.06 10.40
N CYS A 720 -4.60 10.69 10.46
CA CYS A 720 -4.98 11.59 11.55
C CYS A 720 -5.37 10.85 12.86
N GLY A 721 -5.53 9.54 12.83
CA GLY A 721 -5.88 8.72 13.99
C GLY A 721 -7.38 8.57 14.29
N MET A 722 -8.27 9.36 13.69
CA MET A 722 -9.70 9.31 13.98
C MET A 722 -10.40 8.08 13.40
N ALA A 723 -10.35 7.89 12.07
CA ALA A 723 -10.92 6.76 11.33
C ALA A 723 -12.34 6.34 11.79
N GLY A 724 -13.34 7.11 11.44
CA GLY A 724 -14.73 6.87 11.83
C GLY A 724 -14.90 7.02 13.35
N THR A 725 -15.29 5.95 14.05
CA THR A 725 -15.50 5.97 15.51
C THR A 725 -14.26 5.60 16.32
N TYR A 726 -13.20 5.08 15.71
CA TYR A 726 -12.01 4.58 16.41
C TYR A 726 -11.42 5.59 17.40
N GLY A 727 -11.22 6.86 16.99
CA GLY A 727 -10.73 7.93 17.87
C GLY A 727 -11.73 8.41 18.92
N HIS A 728 -13.00 8.02 18.80
CA HIS A 728 -14.05 8.30 19.79
C HIS A 728 -14.19 7.20 20.85
N GLU A 729 -13.59 6.02 20.62
CA GLU A 729 -13.68 4.88 21.53
C GLU A 729 -12.69 5.02 22.69
N VAL A 730 -13.15 4.74 23.93
CA VAL A 730 -12.36 4.91 25.16
C VAL A 730 -11.04 4.14 25.09
N GLU A 731 -11.07 2.87 24.66
CA GLU A 731 -9.89 2.01 24.60
C GLU A 731 -8.89 2.40 23.50
N HIS A 732 -9.34 3.13 22.48
CA HIS A 732 -8.51 3.51 21.33
C HIS A 732 -8.02 4.95 21.36
N ARG A 733 -8.54 5.77 22.30
CA ARG A 733 -8.26 7.20 22.35
C ARG A 733 -6.76 7.51 22.42
N ALA A 734 -6.04 6.86 23.34
CA ALA A 734 -4.59 7.09 23.50
C ALA A 734 -3.80 6.72 22.24
N THR A 735 -4.17 5.63 21.57
CA THR A 735 -3.54 5.22 20.31
C THR A 735 -3.87 6.19 19.17
N SER A 736 -5.11 6.69 19.12
CA SER A 736 -5.56 7.69 18.14
C SER A 736 -4.76 9.00 18.27
N GLU A 737 -4.57 9.51 19.50
CA GLU A 737 -3.78 10.70 19.78
C GLU A 737 -2.29 10.51 19.45
N ARG A 738 -1.74 9.31 19.73
CA ARG A 738 -0.37 8.97 19.34
C ARG A 738 -0.19 9.00 17.82
N ILE A 739 -1.13 8.41 17.08
CA ILE A 739 -1.12 8.44 15.61
C ILE A 739 -1.15 9.88 15.09
N TYR A 740 -2.03 10.72 15.67
CA TYR A 740 -2.13 12.12 15.33
C TYR A 740 -0.80 12.86 15.54
N GLY A 741 -0.21 12.70 16.72
CA GLY A 741 1.05 13.37 17.10
C GLY A 741 2.25 12.96 16.24
N MET A 742 2.23 11.77 15.62
CA MET A 742 3.33 11.32 14.77
C MET A 742 3.41 12.06 13.43
N SER A 743 2.28 12.49 12.84
CA SER A 743 2.25 13.07 11.49
C SER A 743 1.45 14.38 11.43
N TRP A 744 0.16 14.40 11.81
CA TRP A 744 -0.72 15.56 11.64
C TRP A 744 -0.40 16.70 12.63
N GLY A 745 -0.12 16.37 13.89
CA GLY A 745 0.15 17.35 14.95
C GLY A 745 1.24 18.34 14.57
N PRO A 746 2.42 17.93 14.09
CA PRO A 746 3.48 18.84 13.65
C PRO A 746 3.04 19.82 12.55
N HIS A 747 2.27 19.35 11.55
CA HIS A 747 1.76 20.21 10.48
C HIS A 747 0.72 21.22 11.02
N VAL A 748 -0.19 20.78 11.88
CA VAL A 748 -1.21 21.65 12.49
C VAL A 748 -0.56 22.70 13.37
N ALA A 749 0.37 22.33 14.24
CA ALA A 749 1.12 23.26 15.08
C ALA A 749 1.84 24.34 14.27
N ARG A 750 2.40 23.95 13.11
CA ARG A 750 3.15 24.89 12.26
C ARG A 750 2.27 25.80 11.42
N TRP A 751 1.14 25.33 10.90
CA TRP A 751 0.43 25.99 9.82
C TRP A 751 -1.03 26.37 10.11
N ALA A 752 -1.69 25.83 11.16
CA ALA A 752 -3.12 26.07 11.37
C ALA A 752 -3.48 27.56 11.50
N GLN A 753 -2.66 28.34 12.20
CA GLN A 753 -2.88 29.78 12.41
C GLN A 753 -2.76 30.62 11.12
N SER A 754 -2.14 30.08 10.06
CA SER A 754 -2.02 30.79 8.79
C SER A 754 -3.33 30.91 8.02
N GLY A 755 -4.35 30.12 8.36
CA GLY A 755 -5.60 30.00 7.60
C GLY A 755 -5.43 29.34 6.22
N ARG A 756 -4.22 28.83 5.90
CA ARG A 756 -3.87 28.22 4.60
C ARG A 756 -3.87 26.70 4.64
N LEU A 757 -3.89 26.10 5.84
CA LEU A 757 -3.88 24.65 6.00
C LEU A 757 -5.29 24.10 5.81
N LEU A 758 -5.42 23.15 4.86
CA LEU A 758 -6.69 22.57 4.45
C LEU A 758 -6.69 21.05 4.72
N ALA A 759 -7.89 20.47 4.91
CA ALA A 759 -8.06 19.03 5.06
C ALA A 759 -9.33 18.53 4.35
N THR A 760 -9.21 17.45 3.56
CA THR A 760 -10.34 16.90 2.77
C THR A 760 -11.30 16.06 3.60
N GLY A 761 -10.83 15.25 4.56
CA GLY A 761 -11.67 14.30 5.30
C GLY A 761 -12.38 14.92 6.49
N TYR A 762 -13.66 14.60 6.67
CA TYR A 762 -14.44 14.95 7.85
C TYR A 762 -13.77 14.47 9.15
N SER A 763 -13.39 13.19 9.21
CA SER A 763 -12.74 12.60 10.38
C SER A 763 -11.43 13.30 10.74
N CYS A 764 -10.69 13.78 9.75
CA CYS A 764 -9.44 14.52 9.96
C CYS A 764 -9.68 15.91 10.58
N ARG A 765 -10.67 16.66 10.05
CA ARG A 765 -11.05 17.96 10.61
C ARG A 765 -11.64 17.83 12.03
N SER A 766 -12.40 16.75 12.27
CA SER A 766 -12.89 16.40 13.61
C SER A 766 -11.74 16.14 14.59
N GLN A 767 -10.71 15.39 14.17
CA GLN A 767 -9.55 15.08 15.01
C GLN A 767 -8.76 16.33 15.39
N THR A 768 -8.46 17.21 14.44
CA THR A 768 -7.74 18.46 14.71
C THR A 768 -8.51 19.37 15.67
N LYS A 769 -9.85 19.42 15.53
CA LYS A 769 -10.72 20.15 16.45
C LYS A 769 -10.69 19.56 17.86
N ILE A 770 -10.68 18.23 17.99
CA ILE A 770 -10.73 17.56 19.30
C ILE A 770 -9.37 17.61 20.01
N VAL A 771 -8.25 17.43 19.28
CA VAL A 771 -6.91 17.36 19.89
C VAL A 771 -6.32 18.75 20.10
N ASP A 772 -6.35 19.61 19.08
CA ASP A 772 -5.67 20.92 19.10
C ASP A 772 -6.63 22.12 19.14
N GLY A 773 -7.94 21.90 19.18
CA GLY A 773 -8.93 22.97 19.10
C GLY A 773 -8.97 23.71 17.74
N GLN A 774 -8.28 23.19 16.71
CA GLN A 774 -8.14 23.84 15.41
C GLN A 774 -9.16 23.30 14.41
N LEU A 775 -9.95 24.19 13.81
CA LEU A 775 -10.90 23.87 12.75
C LEU A 775 -10.28 24.15 11.39
N LEU A 776 -9.82 23.11 10.69
CA LEU A 776 -9.28 23.24 9.33
C LEU A 776 -10.41 23.38 8.29
N ALA A 777 -10.19 24.20 7.27
CA ALA A 777 -11.13 24.36 6.18
C ALA A 777 -11.06 23.20 5.18
N HIS A 778 -12.20 22.89 4.56
CA HIS A 778 -12.24 21.99 3.38
C HIS A 778 -11.72 22.75 2.13
N PRO A 779 -10.99 22.07 1.19
CA PRO A 779 -10.48 22.72 -0.02
C PRO A 779 -11.54 23.45 -0.85
N ALA A 780 -12.75 22.89 -0.98
CA ALA A 780 -13.85 23.54 -1.69
C ALA A 780 -14.24 24.88 -1.08
N HIS A 781 -14.25 24.97 0.27
CA HIS A 781 -14.57 26.22 0.97
C HIS A 781 -13.46 27.27 0.75
N ALA A 782 -12.20 26.85 0.77
CA ALA A 782 -11.07 27.75 0.51
C ALA A 782 -11.08 28.25 -0.94
N LEU A 783 -11.32 27.35 -1.91
CA LEU A 783 -11.39 27.71 -3.33
C LEU A 783 -12.55 28.68 -3.63
N LEU A 784 -13.75 28.40 -3.07
CA LEU A 784 -14.90 29.30 -3.20
C LEU A 784 -14.61 30.69 -2.62
N THR A 785 -14.03 30.73 -1.42
CA THR A 785 -13.68 32.00 -0.78
C THR A 785 -12.65 32.79 -1.59
N TYR A 786 -11.68 32.10 -2.16
CA TYR A 786 -10.67 32.70 -3.03
C TYR A 786 -11.30 33.31 -4.29
N LEU A 787 -12.18 32.59 -4.98
CA LEU A 787 -12.89 33.06 -6.17
C LEU A 787 -13.82 34.26 -5.86
N ARG A 788 -14.53 34.25 -4.75
CA ARG A 788 -15.43 35.35 -4.33
C ARG A 788 -14.65 36.62 -3.97
N ARG A 789 -13.51 36.55 -3.30
CA ARG A 789 -12.64 37.70 -3.01
C ARG A 789 -12.15 38.35 -4.30
N ALA A 790 -11.73 37.57 -5.26
CA ALA A 790 -11.24 38.06 -6.54
C ALA A 790 -12.34 38.76 -7.37
N SER A 791 -13.60 38.27 -7.32
CA SER A 791 -14.72 38.92 -8.02
C SER A 791 -15.16 40.21 -7.32
N ALA A 792 -15.09 40.30 -6.00
CA ALA A 792 -15.36 41.54 -5.26
C ALA A 792 -14.33 42.62 -5.60
N THR A 793 -13.04 42.30 -5.64
CA THR A 793 -11.98 43.25 -6.07
C THR A 793 -12.19 43.74 -7.50
N ARG A 794 -12.64 42.86 -8.41
CA ARG A 794 -12.94 43.24 -9.82
C ARG A 794 -14.10 44.22 -9.91
N LYS A 795 -15.16 44.06 -9.09
CA LYS A 795 -16.30 45.00 -9.05
C LYS A 795 -15.88 46.38 -8.53
N VAL A 796 -15.03 46.44 -7.51
CA VAL A 796 -14.52 47.71 -6.95
C VAL A 796 -13.66 48.47 -8.00
N LEU A 797 -12.74 47.75 -8.69
CA LEU A 797 -11.91 48.35 -9.74
C LEU A 797 -12.73 48.81 -10.95
N ALA A 798 -13.72 48.03 -11.41
CA ALA A 798 -14.62 48.43 -12.51
C ALA A 798 -15.56 49.58 -12.17
N THR A 799 -15.79 49.85 -10.85
CA THR A 799 -16.54 51.01 -10.39
C THR A 799 -15.64 52.24 -10.32
N ALA A 800 -14.36 52.08 -9.96
CA ALA A 800 -13.37 53.15 -9.97
C ALA A 800 -13.07 53.64 -11.41
N ASP A 801 -12.88 52.70 -12.38
CA ASP A 801 -12.66 53.03 -13.79
C ASP A 801 -13.89 53.67 -14.51
N ARG A 802 -15.06 53.74 -13.86
CA ARG A 802 -16.27 54.43 -14.37
C ARG A 802 -16.47 55.80 -13.68
N LEU A 803 -15.65 56.15 -12.75
CA LEU A 803 -15.69 57.41 -11.98
C LEU A 803 -14.55 58.39 -12.38
N ASP A 804 -13.60 57.93 -13.22
CA ASP A 804 -12.63 58.69 -13.96
C ASP A 804 -13.15 58.87 -15.43
#